data_78a4e2725fd7df63a78cd8d1250e035e
#
_entry.id   78a4e2725fd7df63a78cd8d1250e035e
#
_cell.length_a   1.000
_cell.length_b   1.000
_cell.length_c   1.000
_cell.angle_alpha   90.00
_cell.angle_beta   90.00
_cell.angle_gamma   90.00
#
_symmetry.space_group_name_H-M   'P 1'
#
loop_
_entity.id
_entity.type
_entity.pdbx_description
1 polymer ?
#
loop_
_entity_poly.entity_id
_entity_poly.type
_entity_poly.pdbx_seq_one_letter_code
_entity_poly.pdbx_strand_id
1 'polypeptide(L)'
;MTLFDTVFSGNDAVYGLTEGAIDAAIAQHGADKAISFPNTAYSLPCYYGVTGVKVTTLGELKEALGVVKTLMTREKRTHDVFMSGVATALCAEFIEVLKYIDGATPYEDPCYGHLADAVIRELGVPLVTGDIPGVAVILGEAPTAQEGADLVKSYQAQGILVTLVGGIIDQLAEVGMNTGANVRVIPLGKDVTSVIHVVSVAVRAALIFGNVTPGDAAALMTYTKDRVPAFVNAFAPLNDVIVACGAGAIALGFPVITNQREGVFEVPKSLIVQEDVSKFNATSLEARDIKIKITNIDIPVAFASAFEGEIIRRGDMQVEFDGSRVDCFELVQTKDASEVEDHKIEIIGQDIDEWGVGEKHSIGYVVEVAGKNMQPDFESVIERQFHSYINCIEGVMHTGQRDMIRVRIGKAAYEAGFRLKHIGEVLYAKIKNDYDAIVDKCQVKIYTIPEDCTKLRHELAIATFDKRDARLESLTDESVDVYYSCILCQAFSPSHVCVVTPERLGLCGAVSWLDAKATNELDPNGPCQIITKERVIDERTGAYEDVNEAVKKLSQGAVEQVTLYSIMEDPMTSCGCFECICGIEPFSNGVIIANREYAGMTPLGMTFPELASMTGGGVQTPGFMGHGKHFIASKKFMKAEGGIERIVWMPKELKDTVAERLNKTALDLYGIENFTDMIGDETIAEDPETLLGFLTEKGHPALGLDPMM
;
A
#
# COMPACT_ATOMS: atom_id res chain seq x y z
N MET A 1 -36.06 -4.00 25.39
CA MET A 1 -34.63 -4.18 25.77
C MET A 1 -33.96 -2.85 25.44
N THR A 2 -33.19 -2.26 26.35
CA THR A 2 -32.48 -1.02 26.02
C THR A 2 -31.23 -1.34 25.23
N LEU A 3 -30.64 -0.35 24.53
CA LEU A 3 -29.35 -0.53 23.85
C LEU A 3 -28.27 -1.08 24.79
N PHE A 4 -28.23 -0.60 26.04
CA PHE A 4 -27.34 -1.11 27.06
C PHE A 4 -27.51 -2.62 27.26
N ASP A 5 -28.75 -3.06 27.45
CA ASP A 5 -29.05 -4.49 27.69
C ASP A 5 -28.64 -5.34 26.47
N THR A 6 -28.85 -4.86 25.24
CA THR A 6 -28.49 -5.55 24.01
C THR A 6 -26.97 -5.66 23.84
N VAL A 7 -26.20 -4.57 24.03
CA VAL A 7 -24.75 -4.58 23.94
C VAL A 7 -24.15 -5.48 25.04
N PHE A 8 -24.64 -5.40 26.25
CA PHE A 8 -24.15 -6.23 27.35
C PHE A 8 -24.45 -7.71 27.14
N SER A 9 -25.63 -8.05 26.63
CA SER A 9 -26.01 -9.42 26.25
C SER A 9 -25.07 -9.98 25.16
N GLY A 10 -24.86 -9.20 24.11
CA GLY A 10 -23.95 -9.60 23.01
C GLY A 10 -22.51 -9.77 23.48
N ASN A 11 -22.02 -8.85 24.32
CA ASN A 11 -20.69 -8.93 24.90
C ASN A 11 -20.53 -10.17 25.80
N ASP A 12 -21.52 -10.48 26.66
CA ASP A 12 -21.49 -11.66 27.52
C ASP A 12 -21.50 -12.97 26.70
N ALA A 13 -22.28 -13.00 25.61
CA ALA A 13 -22.31 -14.14 24.71
C ALA A 13 -20.94 -14.39 24.02
N VAL A 14 -20.31 -13.35 23.48
CA VAL A 14 -19.00 -13.49 22.81
C VAL A 14 -17.91 -13.83 23.84
N TYR A 15 -17.94 -13.22 25.03
CA TYR A 15 -17.00 -13.55 26.11
C TYR A 15 -17.09 -15.04 26.51
N GLY A 16 -18.31 -15.56 26.70
CA GLY A 16 -18.50 -16.99 27.06
C GLY A 16 -18.03 -17.93 25.95
N LEU A 17 -18.28 -17.59 24.68
CA LEU A 17 -17.75 -18.36 23.54
C LEU A 17 -16.21 -18.35 23.53
N THR A 18 -15.60 -17.18 23.78
CA THR A 18 -14.14 -17.03 23.82
C THR A 18 -13.53 -17.87 24.94
N GLU A 19 -14.10 -17.81 26.15
CA GLU A 19 -13.63 -18.58 27.29
C GLU A 19 -13.66 -20.09 26.99
N GLY A 20 -14.79 -20.58 26.45
CA GLY A 20 -14.92 -21.99 26.04
C GLY A 20 -13.95 -22.41 24.95
N ALA A 21 -13.72 -21.55 23.96
CA ALA A 21 -12.79 -21.82 22.86
C ALA A 21 -11.33 -21.90 23.35
N ILE A 22 -10.91 -20.96 24.21
CA ILE A 22 -9.56 -20.97 24.80
C ILE A 22 -9.35 -22.23 25.67
N ASP A 23 -10.33 -22.59 26.52
CA ASP A 23 -10.24 -23.77 27.37
C ASP A 23 -10.14 -25.08 26.55
N ALA A 24 -10.90 -25.16 25.47
CA ALA A 24 -10.81 -26.29 24.55
C ALA A 24 -9.44 -26.36 23.85
N ALA A 25 -8.92 -25.23 23.39
CA ALA A 25 -7.62 -25.15 22.75
C ALA A 25 -6.48 -25.52 23.73
N ILE A 26 -6.51 -25.05 24.97
CA ILE A 26 -5.53 -25.42 26.00
C ILE A 26 -5.60 -26.94 26.31
N ALA A 27 -6.81 -27.49 26.41
CA ALA A 27 -6.99 -28.93 26.66
C ALA A 27 -6.43 -29.80 25.51
N GLN A 28 -6.49 -29.31 24.28
CA GLN A 28 -6.03 -30.02 23.08
C GLN A 28 -4.53 -29.85 22.84
N HIS A 29 -3.98 -28.64 22.99
CA HIS A 29 -2.64 -28.27 22.53
C HIS A 29 -1.66 -27.95 23.69
N GLY A 30 -2.16 -27.75 24.90
CA GLY A 30 -1.38 -27.30 26.06
C GLY A 30 -1.25 -25.77 26.15
N ALA A 31 -0.98 -25.27 27.35
CA ALA A 31 -0.91 -23.82 27.61
C ALA A 31 0.27 -23.12 26.93
N ASP A 32 1.37 -23.85 26.69
CA ASP A 32 2.61 -23.32 26.07
C ASP A 32 2.54 -23.27 24.54
N LYS A 33 1.44 -23.73 23.94
CA LYS A 33 1.27 -23.67 22.47
C LYS A 33 1.29 -22.23 22.00
N ALA A 34 2.20 -21.94 21.06
CA ALA A 34 2.30 -20.64 20.42
C ALA A 34 1.07 -20.29 19.59
N ILE A 35 0.68 -19.02 19.61
CA ILE A 35 -0.40 -18.46 18.81
C ILE A 35 0.06 -17.17 18.12
N SER A 36 -0.34 -16.98 16.89
CA SER A 36 -0.12 -15.76 16.13
C SER A 36 -1.00 -15.74 14.89
N PHE A 37 -1.39 -14.57 14.43
CA PHE A 37 -1.82 -14.43 13.04
C PHE A 37 -0.62 -14.56 12.09
N PRO A 38 -0.84 -15.04 10.86
CA PRO A 38 0.24 -15.20 9.88
C PRO A 38 0.67 -13.84 9.27
N ASN A 39 1.94 -13.75 8.86
CA ASN A 39 2.47 -12.63 8.07
C ASN A 39 2.23 -11.23 8.67
N THR A 40 2.38 -11.13 9.98
CA THR A 40 2.32 -9.88 10.74
C THR A 40 3.37 -9.84 11.83
N ALA A 41 3.87 -8.65 12.16
CA ALA A 41 4.78 -8.45 13.30
C ALA A 41 4.08 -8.54 14.67
N TYR A 42 2.76 -8.67 14.70
CA TYR A 42 1.96 -8.60 15.92
C TYR A 42 1.12 -9.88 16.09
N SER A 43 1.35 -10.63 17.17
CA SER A 43 0.58 -11.86 17.46
C SER A 43 -0.91 -11.61 17.65
N LEU A 44 -1.27 -10.56 18.39
CA LEU A 44 -2.63 -10.08 18.66
C LEU A 44 -2.66 -8.56 18.52
N PRO A 45 -2.79 -8.01 17.31
CA PRO A 45 -2.64 -6.58 17.05
C PRO A 45 -3.57 -5.69 17.86
N CYS A 46 -4.85 -6.05 17.96
CA CYS A 46 -5.84 -5.21 18.67
C CYS A 46 -5.61 -5.22 20.18
N TYR A 47 -5.39 -6.39 20.77
CA TYR A 47 -5.09 -6.51 22.18
C TYR A 47 -3.78 -5.78 22.54
N TYR A 48 -2.73 -5.99 21.75
CA TYR A 48 -1.45 -5.31 21.92
C TYR A 48 -1.58 -3.79 21.76
N GLY A 49 -2.30 -3.32 20.76
CA GLY A 49 -2.53 -1.89 20.53
C GLY A 49 -3.25 -1.23 21.71
N VAL A 50 -4.25 -1.90 22.29
CA VAL A 50 -5.05 -1.37 23.40
C VAL A 50 -4.34 -1.46 24.75
N THR A 51 -3.59 -2.55 25.02
CA THR A 51 -3.03 -2.85 26.36
C THR A 51 -1.53 -2.69 26.47
N GLY A 52 -0.79 -2.70 25.37
CA GLY A 52 0.69 -2.75 25.34
C GLY A 52 1.27 -4.10 25.74
N VAL A 53 0.44 -5.11 26.00
CA VAL A 53 0.89 -6.43 26.46
C VAL A 53 0.95 -7.40 25.29
N LYS A 54 2.11 -8.00 25.07
CA LYS A 54 2.28 -9.07 24.08
C LYS A 54 1.73 -10.37 24.62
N VAL A 55 1.02 -11.11 23.77
CA VAL A 55 0.46 -12.44 24.08
C VAL A 55 0.88 -13.36 22.93
N THR A 56 1.58 -14.44 23.25
CA THR A 56 2.20 -15.35 22.28
C THR A 56 1.85 -16.81 22.50
N THR A 57 1.23 -17.15 23.64
CA THR A 57 0.84 -18.51 24.00
C THR A 57 -0.63 -18.60 24.43
N LEU A 58 -1.20 -19.82 24.40
CA LEU A 58 -2.57 -20.06 24.89
C LEU A 58 -2.74 -19.76 26.37
N GLY A 59 -1.73 -20.00 27.20
CA GLY A 59 -1.77 -19.69 28.62
C GLY A 59 -1.88 -18.19 28.86
N GLU A 60 -1.03 -17.40 28.16
CA GLU A 60 -1.08 -15.93 28.20
C GLU A 60 -2.41 -15.40 27.63
N LEU A 61 -2.97 -16.06 26.59
CA LEU A 61 -4.29 -15.68 26.05
C LEU A 61 -5.40 -15.82 27.09
N LYS A 62 -5.35 -16.87 27.91
CA LYS A 62 -6.31 -17.06 29.00
C LYS A 62 -6.18 -15.97 30.07
N GLU A 63 -4.96 -15.58 30.41
CA GLU A 63 -4.72 -14.44 31.33
C GLU A 63 -5.22 -13.13 30.72
N ALA A 64 -4.97 -12.90 29.44
CA ALA A 64 -5.44 -11.74 28.70
C ALA A 64 -6.97 -11.63 28.68
N LEU A 65 -7.69 -12.75 28.59
CA LEU A 65 -9.14 -12.77 28.69
C LEU A 65 -9.62 -12.26 30.06
N GLY A 66 -8.87 -12.54 31.12
CA GLY A 66 -9.12 -11.98 32.47
C GLY A 66 -8.99 -10.45 32.47
N VAL A 67 -8.03 -9.89 31.71
CA VAL A 67 -7.90 -8.42 31.56
C VAL A 67 -9.09 -7.87 30.79
N VAL A 68 -9.51 -8.50 29.68
CA VAL A 68 -10.68 -8.07 28.91
C VAL A 68 -11.94 -8.01 29.78
N LYS A 69 -12.11 -8.94 30.70
CA LYS A 69 -13.22 -8.93 31.66
C LYS A 69 -13.32 -7.64 32.47
N THR A 70 -12.20 -7.01 32.79
CA THR A 70 -12.18 -5.74 33.57
C THR A 70 -12.76 -4.56 32.77
N LEU A 71 -12.82 -4.64 31.45
CA LEU A 71 -13.43 -3.64 30.58
C LEU A 71 -14.96 -3.75 30.55
N MET A 72 -15.51 -4.88 30.96
CA MET A 72 -16.94 -5.22 30.91
C MET A 72 -17.72 -4.61 32.08
N THR A 73 -17.71 -3.27 32.21
CA THR A 73 -18.49 -2.56 33.23
C THR A 73 -19.99 -2.54 32.88
N ARG A 74 -20.87 -2.47 33.88
CA ARG A 74 -22.33 -2.65 33.71
C ARG A 74 -23.17 -1.53 34.38
N GLU A 75 -22.58 -0.33 34.58
CA GLU A 75 -23.26 0.78 35.21
C GLU A 75 -24.23 1.54 34.30
N LYS A 76 -24.46 1.05 33.08
CA LYS A 76 -25.37 1.64 32.07
C LYS A 76 -25.06 3.09 31.71
N ARG A 77 -23.76 3.44 31.67
CA ARG A 77 -23.28 4.71 31.13
C ARG A 77 -22.84 4.52 29.67
N THR A 78 -22.85 5.59 28.88
CA THR A 78 -22.38 5.55 27.49
C THR A 78 -20.94 4.99 27.38
N HIS A 79 -20.07 5.35 28.31
CA HIS A 79 -18.72 4.81 28.41
C HIS A 79 -18.70 3.28 28.53
N ASP A 80 -19.60 2.70 29.34
CA ASP A 80 -19.67 1.25 29.56
C ASP A 80 -20.08 0.49 28.28
N VAL A 81 -20.94 1.09 27.46
CA VAL A 81 -21.32 0.56 26.14
C VAL A 81 -20.11 0.46 25.23
N PHE A 82 -19.32 1.54 25.14
CA PHE A 82 -18.13 1.56 24.31
C PHE A 82 -17.06 0.61 24.81
N MET A 83 -16.81 0.55 26.11
CA MET A 83 -15.85 -0.39 26.68
C MET A 83 -16.27 -1.85 26.50
N SER A 84 -17.58 -2.14 26.59
CA SER A 84 -18.11 -3.46 26.24
C SER A 84 -17.96 -3.77 24.75
N GLY A 85 -18.10 -2.79 23.89
CA GLY A 85 -17.81 -2.93 22.46
C GLY A 85 -16.35 -3.25 22.20
N VAL A 86 -15.42 -2.55 22.85
CA VAL A 86 -13.97 -2.85 22.79
C VAL A 86 -13.70 -4.27 23.30
N ALA A 87 -14.26 -4.65 24.43
CA ALA A 87 -14.13 -6.00 24.98
C ALA A 87 -14.64 -7.08 23.99
N THR A 88 -15.77 -6.80 23.30
CA THR A 88 -16.30 -7.70 22.26
C THR A 88 -15.31 -7.85 21.09
N ALA A 89 -14.71 -6.76 20.64
CA ALA A 89 -13.70 -6.79 19.56
C ALA A 89 -12.47 -7.61 19.98
N LEU A 90 -11.96 -7.44 21.19
CA LEU A 90 -10.83 -8.22 21.72
C LEU A 90 -11.17 -9.71 21.85
N CYS A 91 -12.39 -10.05 22.30
CA CYS A 91 -12.87 -11.43 22.33
C CYS A 91 -12.95 -12.02 20.91
N ALA A 92 -13.40 -11.25 19.92
CA ALA A 92 -13.41 -11.69 18.53
C ALA A 92 -11.98 -11.96 18.02
N GLU A 93 -10.99 -11.10 18.36
CA GLU A 93 -9.58 -11.34 18.02
C GLU A 93 -9.07 -12.67 18.61
N PHE A 94 -9.42 -12.96 19.87
CA PHE A 94 -9.02 -14.20 20.53
C PHE A 94 -9.65 -15.43 19.89
N ILE A 95 -10.92 -15.37 19.48
CA ILE A 95 -11.55 -16.47 18.72
C ILE A 95 -10.86 -16.64 17.36
N GLU A 96 -10.61 -15.56 16.66
CA GLU A 96 -10.04 -15.61 15.31
C GLU A 96 -8.60 -16.14 15.30
N VAL A 97 -7.74 -15.75 16.25
CA VAL A 97 -6.37 -16.28 16.30
C VAL A 97 -6.32 -17.78 16.56
N LEU A 98 -7.28 -18.34 17.31
CA LEU A 98 -7.37 -19.78 17.57
C LEU A 98 -7.61 -20.59 16.27
N LYS A 99 -8.23 -19.99 15.26
CA LYS A 99 -8.44 -20.64 13.95
C LYS A 99 -7.11 -20.89 13.20
N TYR A 100 -6.03 -20.16 13.53
CA TYR A 100 -4.71 -20.27 12.91
C TYR A 100 -3.71 -21.14 13.70
N ILE A 101 -4.14 -21.78 14.79
CA ILE A 101 -3.28 -22.49 15.73
C ILE A 101 -2.45 -23.63 15.11
N ASP A 102 -2.95 -24.23 14.05
CA ASP A 102 -2.30 -25.33 13.32
C ASP A 102 -1.50 -24.84 12.09
N GLY A 103 -1.37 -23.54 11.90
CA GLY A 103 -0.62 -22.92 10.80
C GLY A 103 -1.31 -23.00 9.43
N ALA A 104 -2.49 -23.62 9.35
CA ALA A 104 -3.28 -23.65 8.12
C ALA A 104 -4.12 -22.37 7.97
N THR A 105 -4.43 -21.97 6.75
CA THR A 105 -5.42 -20.93 6.48
C THR A 105 -6.81 -21.48 6.79
N PRO A 106 -7.51 -20.96 7.82
CA PRO A 106 -8.81 -21.52 8.25
C PRO A 106 -9.98 -21.10 7.35
N TYR A 107 -9.72 -20.30 6.36
CA TYR A 107 -10.71 -19.74 5.47
C TYR A 107 -10.66 -20.39 4.09
N GLU A 108 -11.84 -20.75 3.58
CA GLU A 108 -12.01 -21.25 2.22
C GLU A 108 -12.25 -20.08 1.26
N ASP A 109 -11.81 -20.24 0.00
CA ASP A 109 -12.10 -19.31 -1.07
C ASP A 109 -13.62 -18.96 -1.12
N PRO A 110 -14.01 -17.68 -1.25
CA PRO A 110 -13.18 -16.49 -1.52
C PRO A 110 -12.72 -15.71 -0.27
N CYS A 111 -12.85 -16.25 0.93
CA CYS A 111 -12.58 -15.52 2.18
C CYS A 111 -11.09 -15.42 2.49
N TYR A 112 -10.65 -14.23 2.86
CA TYR A 112 -9.24 -13.91 3.15
C TYR A 112 -8.87 -14.09 4.64
N GLY A 113 -9.83 -13.89 5.56
CA GLY A 113 -9.53 -13.84 6.98
C GLY A 113 -8.56 -12.71 7.33
N HIS A 114 -7.45 -13.07 7.98
CA HIS A 114 -6.42 -12.11 8.35
C HIS A 114 -5.64 -11.59 7.14
N LEU A 115 -5.55 -10.27 7.02
CA LEU A 115 -4.77 -9.62 5.97
C LEU A 115 -3.32 -9.39 6.46
N ALA A 116 -2.34 -9.84 5.66
CA ALA A 116 -0.91 -9.66 5.95
C ALA A 116 -0.50 -8.19 6.05
N ASP A 117 0.59 -7.87 6.77
CA ASP A 117 1.13 -6.52 6.87
C ASP A 117 1.56 -5.95 5.51
N ALA A 118 1.98 -6.80 4.57
CA ALA A 118 2.29 -6.39 3.20
C ALA A 118 1.08 -5.76 2.50
N VAL A 119 -0.11 -6.37 2.65
CA VAL A 119 -1.36 -5.83 2.09
C VAL A 119 -1.70 -4.47 2.68
N ILE A 120 -1.48 -4.26 3.98
CA ILE A 120 -1.70 -2.95 4.61
C ILE A 120 -0.76 -1.89 4.03
N ARG A 121 0.49 -2.27 3.73
CA ARG A 121 1.45 -1.34 3.10
C ARG A 121 1.08 -1.01 1.66
N GLU A 122 0.59 -1.98 0.90
CA GLU A 122 0.08 -1.74 -0.45
C GLU A 122 -1.13 -0.80 -0.45
N LEU A 123 -2.07 -1.00 0.46
CA LEU A 123 -3.23 -0.13 0.62
C LEU A 123 -2.88 1.26 1.18
N GLY A 124 -1.76 1.39 1.90
CA GLY A 124 -1.33 2.63 2.52
C GLY A 124 -1.09 3.75 1.52
N VAL A 125 -0.46 3.46 0.39
CA VAL A 125 -0.19 4.47 -0.65
C VAL A 125 -1.48 5.02 -1.26
N PRO A 126 -2.42 4.19 -1.76
CA PRO A 126 -3.69 4.67 -2.30
C PRO A 126 -4.57 5.43 -1.30
N LEU A 127 -4.52 5.07 -0.03
CA LEU A 127 -5.19 5.82 1.03
C LEU A 127 -4.56 7.21 1.22
N VAL A 128 -3.24 7.33 1.09
CA VAL A 128 -2.50 8.62 1.18
C VAL A 128 -2.82 9.53 0.00
N THR A 129 -2.79 9.00 -1.21
CA THR A 129 -3.06 9.77 -2.44
C THR A 129 -4.53 10.15 -2.57
N GLY A 130 -5.41 9.48 -1.82
CA GLY A 130 -6.86 9.61 -1.91
C GLY A 130 -7.49 8.75 -3.00
N ASP A 131 -6.72 7.84 -3.61
CA ASP A 131 -7.23 6.84 -4.57
C ASP A 131 -8.11 5.80 -3.90
N ILE A 132 -7.96 5.62 -2.57
CA ILE A 132 -8.94 4.99 -1.69
C ILE A 132 -9.47 6.07 -0.76
N PRO A 133 -10.60 6.71 -1.08
CA PRO A 133 -11.14 7.80 -0.26
C PRO A 133 -11.74 7.31 1.05
N GLY A 134 -12.05 6.01 1.17
CA GLY A 134 -12.62 5.43 2.38
C GLY A 134 -12.71 3.91 2.36
N VAL A 135 -13.12 3.36 3.51
CA VAL A 135 -13.29 1.92 3.72
C VAL A 135 -14.70 1.63 4.19
N ALA A 136 -15.45 0.85 3.41
CA ALA A 136 -16.77 0.33 3.77
C ALA A 136 -16.63 -1.05 4.39
N VAL A 137 -17.21 -1.26 5.57
CA VAL A 137 -17.40 -2.57 6.19
C VAL A 137 -18.85 -2.98 6.02
N ILE A 138 -19.14 -3.98 5.22
CA ILE A 138 -20.50 -4.48 5.01
C ILE A 138 -20.70 -5.75 5.82
N LEU A 139 -21.66 -5.70 6.74
CA LEU A 139 -21.92 -6.75 7.72
C LEU A 139 -23.34 -7.30 7.60
N GLY A 140 -23.44 -8.61 7.52
CA GLY A 140 -24.73 -9.33 7.54
C GLY A 140 -25.19 -9.78 6.16
N GLU A 141 -26.48 -9.70 5.91
CA GLU A 141 -27.14 -10.18 4.70
C GLU A 141 -28.09 -9.09 4.17
N ALA A 142 -27.90 -8.69 2.93
CA ALA A 142 -28.74 -7.68 2.30
C ALA A 142 -30.17 -8.20 2.12
N PRO A 143 -31.20 -7.33 2.03
CA PRO A 143 -32.57 -7.77 1.80
C PRO A 143 -32.74 -8.64 0.53
N THR A 144 -31.94 -8.34 -0.50
CA THR A 144 -31.80 -9.17 -1.71
C THR A 144 -30.34 -9.16 -2.18
N ALA A 145 -29.90 -10.23 -2.86
CA ALA A 145 -28.55 -10.30 -3.43
C ALA A 145 -28.26 -9.14 -4.40
N GLN A 146 -29.28 -8.70 -5.16
CA GLN A 146 -29.13 -7.58 -6.09
C GLN A 146 -28.92 -6.25 -5.36
N GLU A 147 -29.66 -5.96 -4.29
CA GLU A 147 -29.47 -4.73 -3.49
C GLU A 147 -28.08 -4.71 -2.84
N GLY A 148 -27.60 -5.88 -2.37
CA GLY A 148 -26.23 -6.02 -1.87
C GLY A 148 -25.20 -5.73 -2.94
N ALA A 149 -25.34 -6.29 -4.14
CA ALA A 149 -24.44 -6.05 -5.27
C ALA A 149 -24.46 -4.59 -5.74
N ASP A 150 -25.63 -3.97 -5.83
CA ASP A 150 -25.77 -2.58 -6.25
C ASP A 150 -25.07 -1.63 -5.24
N LEU A 151 -25.20 -1.90 -3.95
CA LEU A 151 -24.48 -1.15 -2.92
C LEU A 151 -22.97 -1.29 -3.06
N VAL A 152 -22.45 -2.52 -3.19
CA VAL A 152 -21.01 -2.78 -3.35
C VAL A 152 -20.48 -2.12 -4.62
N LYS A 153 -21.17 -2.25 -5.76
CA LYS A 153 -20.80 -1.58 -7.02
C LYS A 153 -20.80 -0.06 -6.88
N SER A 154 -21.74 0.51 -6.13
CA SER A 154 -21.75 1.96 -5.90
C SER A 154 -20.53 2.46 -5.14
N TYR A 155 -20.03 1.70 -4.16
CA TYR A 155 -18.78 2.00 -3.46
C TYR A 155 -17.58 1.78 -4.36
N GLN A 156 -17.54 0.67 -5.08
CA GLN A 156 -16.46 0.32 -6.00
C GLN A 156 -16.28 1.40 -7.08
N ALA A 157 -17.40 1.88 -7.67
CA ALA A 157 -17.39 2.97 -8.64
C ALA A 157 -16.89 4.32 -8.08
N GLN A 158 -16.79 4.45 -6.77
CA GLN A 158 -16.24 5.62 -6.08
C GLN A 158 -14.82 5.38 -5.53
N GLY A 159 -14.20 4.24 -5.84
CA GLY A 159 -12.87 3.88 -5.38
C GLY A 159 -12.80 3.43 -3.91
N ILE A 160 -13.94 3.31 -3.22
CA ILE A 160 -14.01 2.87 -1.82
C ILE A 160 -13.56 1.41 -1.72
N LEU A 161 -12.68 1.12 -0.76
CA LEU A 161 -12.34 -0.26 -0.38
C LEU A 161 -13.53 -0.88 0.37
N VAL A 162 -14.03 -1.98 -0.15
CA VAL A 162 -15.15 -2.72 0.47
C VAL A 162 -14.64 -3.96 1.15
N THR A 163 -14.99 -4.17 2.41
CA THR A 163 -14.75 -5.40 3.15
C THR A 163 -16.09 -6.04 3.52
N LEU A 164 -16.16 -7.36 3.39
CA LEU A 164 -17.42 -8.11 3.52
C LEU A 164 -17.32 -9.10 4.68
N VAL A 165 -18.37 -9.14 5.49
CA VAL A 165 -18.52 -10.10 6.60
C VAL A 165 -19.96 -10.63 6.62
N GLY A 166 -20.14 -11.95 6.65
CA GLY A 166 -21.44 -12.59 6.76
C GLY A 166 -22.04 -13.03 5.44
N GLY A 167 -23.37 -13.17 5.39
CA GLY A 167 -24.10 -13.73 4.25
C GLY A 167 -24.05 -12.92 2.96
N ILE A 168 -23.70 -11.66 3.03
CA ILE A 168 -23.44 -10.82 1.84
C ILE A 168 -22.43 -11.47 0.88
N ILE A 169 -21.46 -12.24 1.40
CA ILE A 169 -20.44 -12.92 0.59
C ILE A 169 -21.08 -13.92 -0.36
N ASP A 170 -22.00 -14.73 0.15
CA ASP A 170 -22.73 -15.72 -0.66
C ASP A 170 -23.67 -15.05 -1.65
N GLN A 171 -24.34 -13.97 -1.22
CA GLN A 171 -25.24 -13.21 -2.09
C GLN A 171 -24.52 -12.59 -3.30
N LEU A 172 -23.31 -12.06 -3.11
CA LEU A 172 -22.52 -11.52 -4.24
C LEU A 172 -22.07 -12.64 -5.20
N ALA A 173 -21.73 -13.81 -4.68
CA ALA A 173 -21.41 -14.97 -5.51
C ALA A 173 -22.63 -15.45 -6.32
N GLU A 174 -23.85 -15.44 -5.75
CA GLU A 174 -25.10 -15.80 -6.45
C GLU A 174 -25.36 -14.91 -7.68
N VAL A 175 -25.03 -13.63 -7.61
CA VAL A 175 -25.20 -12.68 -8.75
C VAL A 175 -23.95 -12.57 -9.63
N GLY A 176 -22.93 -13.42 -9.40
CA GLY A 176 -21.74 -13.49 -10.22
C GLY A 176 -20.81 -12.27 -10.08
N MET A 177 -20.87 -11.56 -8.97
CA MET A 177 -20.00 -10.41 -8.74
C MET A 177 -18.57 -10.85 -8.36
N ASN A 178 -17.58 -10.28 -9.02
CA ASN A 178 -16.18 -10.52 -8.70
C ASN A 178 -15.83 -9.91 -7.33
N THR A 179 -15.11 -10.70 -6.51
CA THR A 179 -14.56 -10.26 -5.24
C THR A 179 -13.06 -10.55 -5.19
N GLY A 180 -12.33 -9.81 -4.38
CA GLY A 180 -10.88 -9.96 -4.21
C GLY A 180 -10.20 -8.64 -3.91
N ALA A 181 -8.94 -8.72 -3.51
CA ALA A 181 -8.12 -7.53 -3.24
C ALA A 181 -7.89 -6.69 -4.51
N ASN A 182 -7.76 -7.37 -5.66
CA ASN A 182 -7.55 -6.77 -6.98
C ASN A 182 -8.70 -5.87 -7.45
N VAL A 183 -9.91 -6.11 -6.97
CA VAL A 183 -11.10 -5.27 -7.27
C VAL A 183 -11.58 -4.51 -6.03
N ARG A 184 -10.76 -4.48 -4.97
CA ARG A 184 -11.05 -3.81 -3.69
C ARG A 184 -12.39 -4.19 -3.04
N VAL A 185 -12.83 -5.43 -3.25
CA VAL A 185 -13.99 -6.03 -2.59
C VAL A 185 -13.52 -7.30 -1.88
N ILE A 186 -13.17 -7.19 -0.60
CA ILE A 186 -12.43 -8.20 0.14
C ILE A 186 -13.38 -8.95 1.09
N PRO A 187 -13.77 -10.21 0.79
CA PRO A 187 -14.48 -11.07 1.72
C PRO A 187 -13.54 -11.48 2.87
N LEU A 188 -13.91 -11.20 4.11
CA LEU A 188 -13.09 -11.54 5.27
C LEU A 188 -13.49 -12.87 5.90
N GLY A 189 -14.78 -13.14 6.01
CA GLY A 189 -15.31 -14.38 6.56
C GLY A 189 -16.81 -14.31 6.83
N LYS A 190 -17.42 -15.47 7.02
CA LYS A 190 -18.88 -15.57 7.19
C LYS A 190 -19.34 -15.37 8.63
N ASP A 191 -18.45 -15.59 9.60
CA ASP A 191 -18.75 -15.36 11.01
C ASP A 191 -18.60 -13.87 11.36
N VAL A 192 -19.45 -13.37 12.26
CA VAL A 192 -19.38 -11.99 12.73
C VAL A 192 -18.05 -11.62 13.38
N THR A 193 -17.36 -12.60 13.98
CA THR A 193 -16.03 -12.42 14.59
C THR A 193 -14.99 -12.01 13.55
N SER A 194 -15.19 -12.34 12.26
CA SER A 194 -14.29 -11.95 11.18
C SER A 194 -14.21 -10.43 10.95
N VAL A 195 -15.15 -9.66 11.50
CA VAL A 195 -15.07 -8.18 11.48
C VAL A 195 -13.80 -7.66 12.13
N ILE A 196 -13.21 -8.43 13.06
CA ILE A 196 -11.97 -8.04 13.73
C ILE A 196 -10.79 -7.90 12.78
N HIS A 197 -10.81 -8.57 11.62
CA HIS A 197 -9.75 -8.43 10.64
C HIS A 197 -9.68 -7.01 10.05
N VAL A 198 -10.81 -6.31 9.89
CA VAL A 198 -10.84 -4.88 9.52
C VAL A 198 -10.31 -4.01 10.64
N VAL A 199 -10.77 -4.25 11.86
CA VAL A 199 -10.30 -3.52 13.05
C VAL A 199 -8.80 -3.69 13.22
N SER A 200 -8.29 -4.91 13.03
CA SER A 200 -6.86 -5.22 13.05
C SER A 200 -6.07 -4.42 12.01
N VAL A 201 -6.61 -4.22 10.79
CA VAL A 201 -5.97 -3.35 9.78
C VAL A 201 -5.83 -1.92 10.28
N ALA A 202 -6.90 -1.35 10.86
CA ALA A 202 -6.88 0.02 11.37
C ALA A 202 -5.90 0.17 12.56
N VAL A 203 -5.86 -0.80 13.48
CA VAL A 203 -4.94 -0.81 14.62
C VAL A 203 -3.48 -0.95 14.15
N ARG A 204 -3.21 -1.88 13.24
CA ARG A 204 -1.86 -2.05 12.68
C ARG A 204 -1.41 -0.81 11.91
N ALA A 205 -2.31 -0.15 11.18
CA ALA A 205 -2.00 1.13 10.54
C ALA A 205 -1.56 2.18 11.57
N ALA A 206 -2.23 2.27 12.71
CA ALA A 206 -1.84 3.18 13.79
C ALA A 206 -0.46 2.84 14.38
N LEU A 207 -0.15 1.56 14.56
CA LEU A 207 1.14 1.09 15.06
C LEU A 207 2.26 1.26 14.02
N ILE A 208 2.02 0.88 12.76
CA ILE A 208 3.02 0.87 11.68
C ILE A 208 3.29 2.28 11.14
N PHE A 209 2.24 3.07 10.90
CA PHE A 209 2.35 4.38 10.24
C PHE A 209 2.16 5.55 11.20
N GLY A 210 1.34 5.38 12.24
CA GLY A 210 0.96 6.44 13.18
C GLY A 210 1.94 6.66 14.32
N ASN A 211 2.94 5.80 14.48
CA ASN A 211 3.85 5.79 15.64
C ASN A 211 3.09 5.81 16.99
N VAL A 212 1.93 5.16 17.02
CA VAL A 212 1.15 5.05 18.25
C VAL A 212 1.81 4.04 19.17
N THR A 213 2.13 4.46 20.39
CA THR A 213 2.72 3.57 21.40
C THR A 213 1.70 2.51 21.83
N PRO A 214 2.02 1.21 21.75
CA PRO A 214 1.13 0.16 22.21
C PRO A 214 0.76 0.37 23.69
N GLY A 215 -0.53 0.25 24.00
CA GLY A 215 -1.09 0.54 25.32
C GLY A 215 -1.65 1.96 25.49
N ASP A 216 -1.37 2.87 24.57
CA ASP A 216 -2.02 4.17 24.54
C ASP A 216 -3.33 4.08 23.75
N ALA A 217 -4.37 3.54 24.37
CA ALA A 217 -5.69 3.38 23.76
C ALA A 217 -6.30 4.72 23.33
N ALA A 218 -5.98 5.83 23.97
CA ALA A 218 -6.50 7.14 23.62
C ALA A 218 -5.86 7.65 22.30
N ALA A 219 -4.54 7.54 22.18
CA ALA A 219 -3.84 7.86 20.94
C ALA A 219 -4.29 6.95 19.79
N LEU A 220 -4.47 5.65 20.04
CA LEU A 220 -4.99 4.69 19.08
C LEU A 220 -6.37 5.11 18.54
N MET A 221 -7.32 5.40 19.44
CA MET A 221 -8.67 5.83 19.05
C MET A 221 -8.66 7.17 18.30
N THR A 222 -7.78 8.09 18.69
CA THR A 222 -7.61 9.37 17.99
C THR A 222 -7.10 9.14 16.58
N TYR A 223 -6.06 8.31 16.42
CA TYR A 223 -5.51 7.98 15.09
C TYR A 223 -6.55 7.31 14.20
N THR A 224 -7.25 6.28 14.67
CA THR A 224 -8.25 5.56 13.86
C THR A 224 -9.39 6.48 13.44
N LYS A 225 -9.87 7.31 14.35
CA LYS A 225 -10.90 8.30 14.07
C LYS A 225 -10.45 9.33 13.03
N ASP A 226 -9.25 9.88 13.18
CA ASP A 226 -8.82 11.03 12.36
C ASP A 226 -8.15 10.64 11.05
N ARG A 227 -7.56 9.42 10.96
CA ARG A 227 -6.74 8.97 9.83
C ARG A 227 -7.29 7.78 9.06
N VAL A 228 -8.24 7.01 9.63
CA VAL A 228 -8.85 5.87 8.95
C VAL A 228 -10.29 6.22 8.58
N PRO A 229 -10.58 6.57 7.31
CA PRO A 229 -11.90 7.00 6.86
C PRO A 229 -12.83 5.80 6.66
N ALA A 230 -13.14 5.06 7.74
CA ALA A 230 -13.96 3.86 7.70
C ALA A 230 -15.37 4.08 8.26
N PHE A 231 -16.33 3.28 7.79
CA PHE A 231 -17.71 3.20 8.27
C PHE A 231 -18.26 1.78 8.14
N VAL A 232 -19.35 1.49 8.85
CA VAL A 232 -19.99 0.17 8.85
C VAL A 232 -21.40 0.26 8.30
N ASN A 233 -21.73 -0.59 7.33
CA ASN A 233 -23.10 -0.85 6.87
C ASN A 233 -23.54 -2.20 7.46
N ALA A 234 -24.49 -2.18 8.39
CA ALA A 234 -24.98 -3.37 9.05
C ALA A 234 -26.44 -3.66 8.62
N PHE A 235 -26.65 -4.79 7.95
CA PHE A 235 -27.99 -5.20 7.51
C PHE A 235 -28.81 -5.83 8.63
N ALA A 236 -30.09 -5.48 8.68
CA ALA A 236 -31.06 -6.11 9.58
C ALA A 236 -31.36 -7.56 9.14
N PRO A 237 -31.69 -8.47 10.09
CA PRO A 237 -31.82 -8.23 11.52
C PRO A 237 -30.51 -8.22 12.28
N LEU A 238 -30.34 -7.25 13.17
CA LEU A 238 -29.16 -7.17 14.06
C LEU A 238 -29.43 -7.99 15.31
N ASN A 239 -28.58 -8.98 15.58
CA ASN A 239 -28.55 -9.67 16.85
C ASN A 239 -27.69 -8.94 17.88
N ASP A 240 -27.75 -9.36 19.15
CA ASP A 240 -27.03 -8.72 20.26
C ASP A 240 -25.52 -8.66 20.01
N VAL A 241 -24.92 -9.67 19.39
CA VAL A 241 -23.49 -9.74 19.07
C VAL A 241 -23.10 -8.69 18.04
N ILE A 242 -23.88 -8.56 16.96
CA ILE A 242 -23.65 -7.54 15.93
C ILE A 242 -23.76 -6.13 16.53
N VAL A 243 -24.73 -5.91 17.41
CA VAL A 243 -24.89 -4.63 18.10
C VAL A 243 -23.70 -4.33 19.02
N ALA A 244 -23.18 -5.33 19.74
CA ALA A 244 -21.98 -5.19 20.55
C ALA A 244 -20.72 -4.92 19.72
N CYS A 245 -20.54 -5.59 18.56
CA CYS A 245 -19.47 -5.28 17.62
C CYS A 245 -19.59 -3.86 17.07
N GLY A 246 -20.81 -3.40 16.74
CA GLY A 246 -21.08 -2.03 16.32
C GLY A 246 -20.68 -0.98 17.36
N ALA A 247 -20.90 -1.25 18.64
CA ALA A 247 -20.41 -0.39 19.73
C ALA A 247 -18.88 -0.29 19.74
N GLY A 248 -18.17 -1.37 19.45
CA GLY A 248 -16.71 -1.38 19.27
C GLY A 248 -16.25 -0.54 18.06
N ALA A 249 -16.93 -0.64 16.93
CA ALA A 249 -16.64 0.17 15.74
C ALA A 249 -16.81 1.67 16.04
N ILE A 250 -17.88 2.04 16.73
CA ILE A 250 -18.12 3.44 17.14
C ILE A 250 -17.04 3.95 18.10
N ALA A 251 -16.56 3.10 19.01
CA ALA A 251 -15.47 3.46 19.91
C ALA A 251 -14.18 3.80 19.15
N LEU A 252 -13.95 3.18 17.98
CA LEU A 252 -12.84 3.48 17.07
C LEU A 252 -13.11 4.67 16.14
N GLY A 253 -14.29 5.31 16.24
CA GLY A 253 -14.67 6.47 15.43
C GLY A 253 -15.35 6.12 14.11
N PHE A 254 -15.83 4.88 13.93
CA PHE A 254 -16.50 4.43 12.73
C PHE A 254 -18.03 4.47 12.89
N PRO A 255 -18.76 5.33 12.16
CA PRO A 255 -20.21 5.36 12.22
C PRO A 255 -20.81 4.06 11.67
N VAL A 256 -21.97 3.68 12.23
CA VAL A 256 -22.73 2.51 11.79
C VAL A 256 -24.02 2.97 11.12
N ILE A 257 -24.25 2.56 9.89
CA ILE A 257 -25.48 2.81 9.12
C ILE A 257 -26.21 1.48 9.00
N THR A 258 -27.52 1.47 9.31
CA THR A 258 -28.32 0.25 9.34
C THR A 258 -29.74 0.48 8.85
N ASN A 259 -30.35 -0.55 8.24
CA ASN A 259 -31.76 -0.57 7.90
C ASN A 259 -32.65 -1.17 9.02
N GLN A 260 -32.08 -1.49 10.16
CA GLN A 260 -32.83 -1.90 11.35
C GLN A 260 -33.71 -0.76 11.87
N ARG A 261 -35.03 -0.96 11.97
CA ARG A 261 -35.96 0.07 12.38
C ARG A 261 -36.39 -0.02 13.84
N GLU A 262 -36.42 -1.21 14.41
CA GLU A 262 -36.89 -1.48 15.76
C GLU A 262 -35.76 -1.89 16.70
N GLY A 263 -35.89 -1.55 17.96
CA GLY A 263 -34.99 -2.03 19.02
C GLY A 263 -33.61 -1.39 19.06
N VAL A 264 -33.39 -0.34 18.29
CA VAL A 264 -32.09 0.30 18.14
C VAL A 264 -32.19 1.79 18.49
N PHE A 265 -31.40 2.23 19.49
CA PHE A 265 -30.60 3.44 19.49
C PHE A 265 -31.19 4.72 20.08
N GLU A 266 -30.90 4.93 21.33
CA GLU A 266 -30.86 6.24 21.98
C GLU A 266 -29.41 6.82 21.95
N VAL A 267 -28.70 6.69 20.83
CA VAL A 267 -27.37 7.29 20.62
C VAL A 267 -27.45 8.46 19.63
N PRO A 268 -26.48 9.39 19.68
CA PRO A 268 -26.43 10.48 18.73
C PRO A 268 -26.52 9.97 17.27
N LYS A 269 -27.40 10.58 16.46
CA LYS A 269 -27.62 10.21 15.07
C LYS A 269 -26.35 10.24 14.20
N SER A 270 -25.31 10.93 14.64
CA SER A 270 -24.00 10.95 13.96
C SER A 270 -23.18 9.66 14.13
N LEU A 271 -23.53 8.79 15.08
CA LEU A 271 -22.81 7.54 15.38
C LEU A 271 -23.56 6.33 14.83
N ILE A 272 -24.87 6.33 14.92
CA ILE A 272 -25.74 5.27 14.34
C ILE A 272 -26.84 5.93 13.55
N VAL A 273 -26.91 5.62 12.28
CA VAL A 273 -27.87 6.18 11.34
C VAL A 273 -28.79 5.08 10.82
N GLN A 274 -30.09 5.25 11.02
CA GLN A 274 -31.11 4.37 10.42
C GLN A 274 -31.52 4.89 9.05
N GLU A 275 -31.26 4.12 8.00
CA GLU A 275 -31.54 4.53 6.64
C GLU A 275 -32.02 3.35 5.78
N ASP A 276 -32.61 3.62 4.64
CA ASP A 276 -32.91 2.63 3.62
C ASP A 276 -31.64 2.20 2.89
N VAL A 277 -31.54 0.93 2.49
CA VAL A 277 -30.33 0.38 1.84
C VAL A 277 -29.93 1.19 0.60
N SER A 278 -30.89 1.64 -0.18
CA SER A 278 -30.67 2.49 -1.37
C SER A 278 -29.95 3.82 -1.09
N LYS A 279 -29.93 4.25 0.18
CA LYS A 279 -29.26 5.49 0.61
C LYS A 279 -28.01 5.25 1.43
N PHE A 280 -27.66 4.00 1.74
CA PHE A 280 -26.49 3.67 2.56
C PHE A 280 -25.23 4.37 2.05
N ASN A 281 -24.98 4.34 0.74
CA ASN A 281 -23.81 4.98 0.15
C ASN A 281 -23.72 6.47 0.52
N ALA A 282 -24.72 7.26 0.13
CA ALA A 282 -24.72 8.71 0.37
C ALA A 282 -24.63 9.06 1.87
N THR A 283 -25.41 8.35 2.69
CA THR A 283 -25.45 8.55 4.16
C THR A 283 -24.13 8.20 4.81
N SER A 284 -23.45 7.13 4.37
CA SER A 284 -22.15 6.72 4.90
C SER A 284 -21.06 7.75 4.60
N LEU A 285 -21.02 8.25 3.36
CA LEU A 285 -20.06 9.27 2.95
C LEU A 285 -20.26 10.57 3.73
N GLU A 286 -21.52 10.99 3.91
CA GLU A 286 -21.86 12.18 4.71
C GLU A 286 -21.48 11.98 6.19
N ALA A 287 -21.87 10.85 6.79
CA ALA A 287 -21.59 10.56 8.21
C ALA A 287 -20.10 10.51 8.54
N ARG A 288 -19.24 10.18 7.55
CA ARG A 288 -17.80 10.07 7.71
C ARG A 288 -17.01 11.22 7.08
N ASP A 289 -17.69 12.20 6.49
CA ASP A 289 -17.08 13.34 5.75
C ASP A 289 -16.10 12.88 4.66
N ILE A 290 -16.47 11.83 3.93
CA ILE A 290 -15.65 11.28 2.84
C ILE A 290 -15.98 12.05 1.55
N LYS A 291 -14.93 12.64 0.94
CA LYS A 291 -15.04 13.38 -0.32
C LYS A 291 -14.55 12.51 -1.47
N ILE A 292 -15.40 12.30 -2.44
CA ILE A 292 -15.07 11.55 -3.65
C ILE A 292 -14.44 12.50 -4.67
N LYS A 293 -13.24 12.16 -5.13
CA LYS A 293 -12.48 12.93 -6.11
C LYS A 293 -12.47 12.30 -7.51
N ILE A 294 -13.41 11.43 -7.82
CA ILE A 294 -13.46 10.76 -9.12
C ILE A 294 -13.80 11.77 -10.21
N THR A 295 -12.94 11.85 -11.22
CA THR A 295 -13.21 12.59 -12.44
C THR A 295 -14.30 11.84 -13.22
N ASN A 296 -15.43 12.50 -13.49
CA ASN A 296 -16.49 11.92 -14.32
C ASN A 296 -16.04 11.96 -15.79
N ILE A 297 -15.81 10.80 -16.38
CA ILE A 297 -15.40 10.63 -17.79
C ILE A 297 -16.53 9.89 -18.51
N ASP A 298 -16.94 10.37 -19.69
CA ASP A 298 -18.00 9.76 -20.48
C ASP A 298 -17.50 8.53 -21.24
N ILE A 299 -17.43 7.40 -20.53
CA ILE A 299 -17.05 6.08 -21.06
C ILE A 299 -18.10 5.03 -20.65
N PRO A 300 -18.25 3.92 -21.42
CA PRO A 300 -19.35 2.97 -21.21
C PRO A 300 -19.17 1.99 -20.05
N VAL A 301 -18.03 2.06 -19.32
CA VAL A 301 -17.73 1.23 -18.15
C VAL A 301 -17.39 2.13 -16.96
N ALA A 302 -17.37 1.60 -15.74
CA ALA A 302 -17.01 2.39 -14.57
C ALA A 302 -15.53 2.81 -14.62
N PHE A 303 -15.26 3.97 -14.03
CA PHE A 303 -13.91 4.51 -13.87
C PHE A 303 -13.67 4.80 -12.39
N ALA A 304 -12.78 4.04 -11.77
CA ALA A 304 -12.40 4.22 -10.39
C ALA A 304 -11.11 3.48 -10.06
N SER A 305 -10.38 3.98 -9.08
CA SER A 305 -9.17 3.33 -8.57
C SER A 305 -9.41 1.93 -7.95
N ALA A 306 -10.64 1.53 -7.72
CA ALA A 306 -11.01 0.17 -7.30
C ALA A 306 -10.65 -0.91 -8.33
N PHE A 307 -10.45 -0.55 -9.58
CA PHE A 307 -10.09 -1.47 -10.66
C PHE A 307 -8.56 -1.53 -10.88
N GLU A 308 -7.79 -0.67 -10.24
CA GLU A 308 -6.34 -0.72 -10.28
C GLU A 308 -5.84 -2.04 -9.67
N GLY A 309 -5.21 -2.88 -10.52
CA GLY A 309 -4.80 -4.23 -10.14
C GLY A 309 -5.76 -5.34 -10.60
N GLU A 310 -6.88 -5.01 -11.24
CA GLU A 310 -7.74 -6.01 -11.87
C GLU A 310 -6.94 -6.83 -12.90
N ILE A 311 -6.99 -8.17 -12.77
CA ILE A 311 -6.28 -9.07 -13.67
C ILE A 311 -7.24 -9.68 -14.70
N ILE A 312 -7.18 -9.21 -15.93
CA ILE A 312 -7.93 -9.82 -17.03
C ILE A 312 -7.20 -11.08 -17.50
N ARG A 313 -7.78 -12.24 -17.24
CA ARG A 313 -7.23 -13.54 -17.66
C ARG A 313 -7.40 -13.74 -19.14
N ARG A 314 -6.58 -14.62 -19.74
CA ARG A 314 -6.64 -14.92 -21.19
C ARG A 314 -8.02 -15.42 -21.67
N GLY A 315 -8.77 -16.16 -20.81
CA GLY A 315 -10.11 -16.62 -21.14
C GLY A 315 -11.16 -15.52 -21.24
N ASP A 316 -10.92 -14.42 -20.55
CA ASP A 316 -11.86 -13.31 -20.39
C ASP A 316 -11.50 -12.08 -21.23
N MET A 317 -10.34 -12.10 -21.91
CA MET A 317 -9.92 -11.00 -22.75
C MET A 317 -10.56 -11.02 -24.16
N GLN A 318 -10.91 -9.84 -24.64
CA GLN A 318 -11.29 -9.58 -26.02
C GLN A 318 -10.05 -9.41 -26.88
N VAL A 319 -9.08 -8.58 -26.45
CA VAL A 319 -7.85 -8.28 -27.15
C VAL A 319 -6.68 -8.10 -26.18
N GLU A 320 -5.47 -8.43 -26.63
CA GLU A 320 -4.22 -8.21 -25.89
C GLU A 320 -3.22 -7.39 -26.73
N PHE A 321 -2.60 -6.42 -26.09
CA PHE A 321 -1.41 -5.72 -26.60
C PHE A 321 -0.25 -6.11 -25.68
N ASP A 322 0.81 -6.75 -26.21
CA ASP A 322 1.85 -7.37 -25.39
C ASP A 322 3.25 -7.01 -25.92
N GLY A 323 3.87 -6.00 -25.32
CA GLY A 323 5.17 -5.47 -25.71
C GLY A 323 6.34 -6.47 -25.67
N SER A 324 6.16 -7.63 -25.01
CA SER A 324 7.15 -8.72 -25.08
C SER A 324 7.09 -9.54 -26.37
N ARG A 325 6.08 -9.33 -27.23
CA ARG A 325 5.81 -10.13 -28.42
C ARG A 325 5.57 -9.33 -29.69
N VAL A 326 5.03 -8.13 -29.53
CA VAL A 326 4.75 -7.17 -30.60
C VAL A 326 5.15 -5.79 -30.12
N ASP A 327 5.33 -4.83 -31.03
CA ASP A 327 5.73 -3.48 -30.65
C ASP A 327 4.57 -2.74 -29.98
N CYS A 328 4.75 -2.50 -28.65
CA CYS A 328 3.85 -1.70 -27.85
C CYS A 328 4.67 -0.66 -27.07
N PHE A 329 4.15 0.57 -26.96
CA PHE A 329 4.81 1.64 -26.23
C PHE A 329 3.83 2.73 -25.80
N GLU A 330 4.26 3.53 -24.84
CA GLU A 330 3.59 4.75 -24.40
C GLU A 330 4.60 5.89 -24.30
N LEU A 331 4.23 7.08 -24.75
CA LEU A 331 5.13 8.22 -24.84
C LEU A 331 4.37 9.53 -24.62
N VAL A 332 4.89 10.40 -23.77
CA VAL A 332 4.48 11.80 -23.65
C VAL A 332 5.52 12.69 -24.29
N GLN A 333 5.09 13.66 -25.09
CA GLN A 333 5.95 14.67 -25.72
C GLN A 333 5.40 16.07 -25.49
N THR A 334 6.28 16.96 -25.08
CA THR A 334 6.02 18.41 -25.08
C THR A 334 6.16 18.95 -26.51
N LYS A 335 5.15 19.69 -26.95
CA LYS A 335 5.11 20.33 -28.27
C LYS A 335 4.81 21.81 -28.15
N ASP A 336 5.04 22.55 -29.26
CA ASP A 336 4.53 23.92 -29.35
C ASP A 336 3.00 23.93 -29.34
N ALA A 337 2.42 24.96 -28.74
CA ALA A 337 0.96 25.08 -28.63
C ALA A 337 0.22 25.21 -29.97
N SER A 338 0.94 25.56 -31.04
CA SER A 338 0.42 25.56 -32.41
C SER A 338 0.34 24.17 -33.05
N GLU A 339 1.09 23.19 -32.51
CA GLU A 339 1.15 21.82 -33.00
C GLU A 339 0.15 20.90 -32.29
N VAL A 340 -0.40 21.33 -31.13
CA VAL A 340 -1.34 20.55 -30.33
C VAL A 340 -2.76 21.07 -30.50
N GLU A 341 -3.64 20.16 -30.96
CA GLU A 341 -5.10 20.37 -31.03
C GLU A 341 -5.75 19.82 -29.77
N ASP A 342 -6.24 20.73 -28.90
CA ASP A 342 -6.78 20.33 -27.61
C ASP A 342 -8.01 19.40 -27.75
N HIS A 343 -8.05 18.33 -26.96
CA HIS A 343 -9.08 17.28 -26.96
C HIS A 343 -9.16 16.48 -28.26
N LYS A 344 -8.12 16.48 -29.09
CA LYS A 344 -8.08 15.58 -30.24
C LYS A 344 -7.65 14.18 -29.82
N ILE A 345 -8.53 13.21 -30.07
CA ILE A 345 -8.26 11.78 -29.88
C ILE A 345 -8.35 11.11 -31.24
N GLU A 346 -7.26 10.55 -31.69
CA GLU A 346 -7.13 9.98 -33.04
C GLU A 346 -6.65 8.52 -32.95
N ILE A 347 -7.42 7.60 -33.56
CA ILE A 347 -7.03 6.21 -33.74
C ILE A 347 -6.43 6.08 -35.16
N ILE A 348 -5.16 5.67 -35.25
CA ILE A 348 -4.42 5.51 -36.48
C ILE A 348 -4.24 4.02 -36.75
N GLY A 349 -5.16 3.45 -37.51
CA GLY A 349 -5.26 2.03 -37.78
C GLY A 349 -6.64 1.46 -37.42
N GLN A 350 -6.66 0.17 -37.10
CA GLN A 350 -7.87 -0.58 -36.76
C GLN A 350 -8.25 -0.42 -35.28
N ASP A 351 -9.55 -0.56 -34.95
CA ASP A 351 -10.05 -0.65 -33.58
C ASP A 351 -10.49 -2.09 -33.27
N ILE A 352 -10.86 -2.36 -32.02
CA ILE A 352 -11.15 -3.69 -31.45
C ILE A 352 -12.22 -4.44 -32.25
N ASP A 353 -13.15 -3.74 -32.89
CA ASP A 353 -14.23 -4.33 -33.70
C ASP A 353 -13.72 -5.10 -34.92
N GLU A 354 -12.51 -4.81 -35.35
CA GLU A 354 -11.91 -5.41 -36.58
C GLU A 354 -11.07 -6.66 -36.28
N TRP A 355 -10.94 -7.03 -34.97
CA TRP A 355 -10.09 -8.12 -34.53
C TRP A 355 -10.86 -9.28 -33.92
N GLY A 356 -10.30 -10.49 -34.03
CA GLY A 356 -10.82 -11.68 -33.42
C GLY A 356 -10.61 -11.73 -31.89
N VAL A 357 -11.49 -12.46 -31.21
CA VAL A 357 -11.40 -12.64 -29.75
C VAL A 357 -10.09 -13.30 -29.36
N GLY A 358 -9.35 -12.69 -28.45
CA GLY A 358 -8.09 -13.20 -27.90
C GLY A 358 -6.88 -12.96 -28.80
N GLU A 359 -7.02 -12.20 -29.88
CA GLU A 359 -5.90 -11.82 -30.75
C GLU A 359 -4.96 -10.82 -30.06
N LYS A 360 -3.73 -10.77 -30.60
CA LYS A 360 -2.66 -9.89 -30.14
C LYS A 360 -2.28 -8.89 -31.20
N HIS A 361 -2.22 -7.63 -30.82
CA HIS A 361 -1.96 -6.52 -31.71
C HIS A 361 -0.91 -5.57 -31.13
N SER A 362 -0.25 -4.81 -31.99
CA SER A 362 0.61 -3.70 -31.62
C SER A 362 -0.22 -2.50 -31.18
N ILE A 363 0.31 -1.70 -30.25
CA ILE A 363 -0.29 -0.42 -29.85
C ILE A 363 0.79 0.59 -29.46
N GLY A 364 0.60 1.84 -29.89
CA GLY A 364 1.42 2.96 -29.45
C GLY A 364 0.55 4.11 -28.95
N TYR A 365 0.72 4.50 -27.69
CA TYR A 365 0.13 5.72 -27.14
C TYR A 365 1.12 6.87 -27.30
N VAL A 366 0.79 7.87 -28.10
CA VAL A 366 1.56 9.11 -28.20
C VAL A 366 0.67 10.25 -27.73
N VAL A 367 1.02 10.80 -26.56
CA VAL A 367 0.32 11.94 -25.97
C VAL A 367 1.17 13.18 -26.16
N GLU A 368 0.65 14.16 -26.86
CA GLU A 368 1.31 15.43 -27.11
C GLU A 368 0.66 16.51 -26.26
N VAL A 369 1.48 17.20 -25.44
CA VAL A 369 1.03 18.19 -24.49
C VAL A 369 1.71 19.54 -24.74
N ALA A 370 0.99 20.63 -24.49
CA ALA A 370 1.51 22.00 -24.56
C ALA A 370 0.96 22.84 -23.41
N GLY A 371 1.78 23.76 -22.90
CA GLY A 371 1.38 24.68 -21.85
C GLY A 371 2.47 25.71 -21.56
N LYS A 372 2.12 26.80 -20.86
CA LYS A 372 3.03 27.93 -20.62
C LYS A 372 4.27 27.59 -19.78
N ASN A 373 4.12 26.67 -18.83
CA ASN A 373 5.19 26.24 -17.93
C ASN A 373 5.64 24.80 -18.24
N MET A 374 5.23 24.28 -19.38
CA MET A 374 5.55 22.90 -19.76
C MET A 374 7.03 22.77 -20.12
N GLN A 375 7.67 21.75 -19.60
CA GLN A 375 9.07 21.45 -19.85
C GLN A 375 9.30 19.93 -19.93
N PRO A 376 10.41 19.48 -20.53
CA PRO A 376 10.66 18.03 -20.74
C PRO A 376 10.69 17.18 -19.47
N ASP A 377 10.97 17.74 -18.31
CA ASP A 377 10.96 16.99 -17.03
C ASP A 377 9.56 16.51 -16.64
N PHE A 378 8.50 17.19 -17.08
CA PHE A 378 7.13 16.77 -16.83
C PHE A 378 6.68 15.58 -17.70
N GLU A 379 7.31 15.36 -18.83
CA GLU A 379 6.92 14.27 -19.74
C GLU A 379 6.93 12.92 -19.06
N SER A 380 8.01 12.58 -18.35
CA SER A 380 8.13 11.30 -17.63
C SER A 380 7.21 11.21 -16.42
N VAL A 381 6.90 12.33 -15.77
CA VAL A 381 5.96 12.39 -14.63
C VAL A 381 4.54 12.06 -15.10
N ILE A 382 4.10 12.69 -16.19
CA ILE A 382 2.78 12.44 -16.78
C ILE A 382 2.69 11.01 -17.32
N GLU A 383 3.73 10.52 -18.03
CA GLU A 383 3.77 9.19 -18.65
C GLU A 383 3.60 8.06 -17.61
N ARG A 384 4.24 8.19 -16.43
CA ARG A 384 4.09 7.20 -15.36
C ARG A 384 2.66 7.06 -14.82
N GLN A 385 1.83 8.09 -14.99
CA GLN A 385 0.43 8.02 -14.56
C GLN A 385 -0.44 7.19 -15.49
N PHE A 386 0.00 6.88 -16.71
CA PHE A 386 -0.78 6.07 -17.66
C PHE A 386 -1.15 4.72 -17.08
N HIS A 387 -0.22 4.09 -16.35
CA HIS A 387 -0.47 2.83 -15.67
C HIS A 387 -1.69 2.92 -14.73
N SER A 388 -1.70 3.90 -13.82
CA SER A 388 -2.82 4.12 -12.91
C SER A 388 -4.09 4.53 -13.66
N TYR A 389 -4.00 5.48 -14.60
CA TYR A 389 -5.16 5.96 -15.34
C TYR A 389 -5.88 4.85 -16.11
N ILE A 390 -5.13 4.02 -16.83
CA ILE A 390 -5.71 2.93 -17.62
C ILE A 390 -6.25 1.83 -16.70
N ASN A 391 -5.59 1.50 -15.61
CA ASN A 391 -6.06 0.50 -14.65
C ASN A 391 -7.29 0.94 -13.84
N CYS A 392 -7.62 2.22 -13.80
CA CYS A 392 -8.86 2.71 -13.19
C CYS A 392 -10.10 2.45 -14.07
N ILE A 393 -9.94 1.90 -15.27
CA ILE A 393 -11.04 1.55 -16.19
C ILE A 393 -11.50 0.12 -15.89
N GLU A 394 -12.78 -0.08 -15.53
CA GLU A 394 -13.34 -1.42 -15.32
C GLU A 394 -13.17 -2.30 -16.57
N GLY A 395 -12.62 -3.50 -16.37
CA GLY A 395 -12.40 -4.46 -17.45
C GLY A 395 -11.22 -4.13 -18.38
N VAL A 396 -10.31 -3.24 -17.96
CA VAL A 396 -9.06 -2.95 -18.67
C VAL A 396 -7.88 -3.16 -17.74
N MET A 397 -6.87 -3.88 -18.19
CA MET A 397 -5.64 -4.13 -17.45
C MET A 397 -4.45 -3.53 -18.20
N HIS A 398 -3.63 -2.77 -17.50
CA HIS A 398 -2.36 -2.25 -17.98
C HIS A 398 -1.22 -2.67 -17.05
N THR A 399 -0.14 -3.19 -17.60
CA THR A 399 1.09 -3.52 -16.87
C THR A 399 2.31 -3.07 -17.64
N GLY A 400 3.39 -2.78 -16.92
CA GLY A 400 4.62 -2.26 -17.51
C GLY A 400 4.58 -0.75 -17.69
N GLN A 401 5.55 -0.23 -18.44
CA GLN A 401 5.70 1.18 -18.78
C GLN A 401 6.61 1.36 -19.97
N ARG A 402 6.59 2.55 -20.59
CA ARG A 402 7.42 2.91 -21.74
C ARG A 402 7.20 1.98 -22.94
N ASP A 403 8.20 1.21 -23.33
CA ASP A 403 8.19 0.30 -24.49
C ASP A 403 7.98 -1.18 -24.11
N MET A 404 7.67 -1.46 -22.85
CA MET A 404 7.40 -2.79 -22.31
C MET A 404 6.04 -2.87 -21.65
N ILE A 405 5.03 -2.29 -22.28
CA ILE A 405 3.64 -2.31 -21.76
C ILE A 405 2.91 -3.58 -22.23
N ARG A 406 1.97 -4.01 -21.38
CA ARG A 406 0.93 -4.98 -21.74
C ARG A 406 -0.42 -4.41 -21.37
N VAL A 407 -1.35 -4.40 -22.33
CA VAL A 407 -2.72 -3.95 -22.11
C VAL A 407 -3.67 -5.09 -22.50
N ARG A 408 -4.68 -5.36 -21.69
CA ARG A 408 -5.76 -6.27 -21.99
C ARG A 408 -7.09 -5.58 -21.81
N ILE A 409 -7.99 -5.79 -22.76
CA ILE A 409 -9.38 -5.34 -22.68
C ILE A 409 -10.25 -6.58 -22.56
N GLY A 410 -11.07 -6.64 -21.52
CA GLY A 410 -11.97 -7.73 -21.23
C GLY A 410 -13.18 -7.78 -22.17
N LYS A 411 -13.76 -8.98 -22.34
CA LYS A 411 -14.98 -9.20 -23.14
C LYS A 411 -16.15 -8.37 -22.61
N ALA A 412 -16.32 -8.32 -21.29
CA ALA A 412 -17.38 -7.56 -20.65
C ALA A 412 -17.30 -6.05 -20.97
N ALA A 413 -16.09 -5.47 -20.91
CA ALA A 413 -15.88 -4.08 -21.26
C ALA A 413 -16.17 -3.84 -22.77
N TYR A 414 -15.70 -4.72 -23.65
CA TYR A 414 -16.00 -4.67 -25.08
C TYR A 414 -17.50 -4.74 -25.37
N GLU A 415 -18.21 -5.68 -24.73
CA GLU A 415 -19.67 -5.86 -24.86
C GLU A 415 -20.45 -4.64 -24.32
N ALA A 416 -19.96 -3.98 -23.29
CA ALA A 416 -20.48 -2.72 -22.79
C ALA A 416 -20.26 -1.53 -23.74
N GLY A 417 -19.51 -1.73 -24.84
CA GLY A 417 -19.24 -0.70 -25.86
C GLY A 417 -17.87 -0.01 -25.71
N PHE A 418 -16.98 -0.50 -24.86
CA PHE A 418 -15.64 0.06 -24.70
C PHE A 418 -14.79 -0.14 -25.98
N ARG A 419 -14.07 0.92 -26.38
CA ARG A 419 -13.19 0.95 -27.58
C ARG A 419 -11.91 1.73 -27.25
N LEU A 420 -10.89 1.66 -28.11
CA LEU A 420 -9.60 2.30 -27.89
C LEU A 420 -9.71 3.82 -27.68
N LYS A 421 -10.67 4.47 -28.34
CA LYS A 421 -10.92 5.90 -28.13
C LYS A 421 -11.17 6.27 -26.67
N HIS A 422 -11.80 5.36 -25.90
CA HIS A 422 -12.13 5.62 -24.48
C HIS A 422 -10.89 5.62 -23.59
N ILE A 423 -9.81 4.88 -23.97
CA ILE A 423 -8.50 5.04 -23.33
C ILE A 423 -7.98 6.45 -23.57
N GLY A 424 -8.11 6.95 -24.80
CA GLY A 424 -7.73 8.33 -25.15
C GLY A 424 -8.50 9.38 -24.34
N GLU A 425 -9.82 9.19 -24.16
CA GLU A 425 -10.66 10.06 -23.34
C GLU A 425 -10.20 10.09 -21.86
N VAL A 426 -9.88 8.92 -21.32
CA VAL A 426 -9.35 8.80 -19.95
C VAL A 426 -8.01 9.51 -19.81
N LEU A 427 -7.07 9.25 -20.72
CA LEU A 427 -5.75 9.91 -20.70
C LEU A 427 -5.91 11.43 -20.79
N TYR A 428 -6.71 11.92 -21.74
CA TYR A 428 -6.98 13.34 -21.89
C TYR A 428 -7.57 13.96 -20.62
N ALA A 429 -8.67 13.38 -20.12
CA ALA A 429 -9.40 13.93 -18.97
C ALA A 429 -8.55 13.95 -17.72
N LYS A 430 -7.79 12.88 -17.46
CA LYS A 430 -6.92 12.77 -16.28
C LYS A 430 -5.72 13.70 -16.37
N ILE A 431 -5.06 13.78 -17.51
CA ILE A 431 -3.92 14.71 -17.70
C ILE A 431 -4.37 16.15 -17.52
N LYS A 432 -5.50 16.54 -18.11
CA LYS A 432 -6.05 17.91 -17.95
C LYS A 432 -6.48 18.23 -16.53
N ASN A 433 -6.98 17.23 -15.79
CA ASN A 433 -7.40 17.41 -14.39
C ASN A 433 -6.20 17.47 -13.44
N ASP A 434 -5.27 16.53 -13.57
CA ASP A 434 -4.20 16.35 -12.58
C ASP A 434 -3.02 17.30 -12.83
N TYR A 435 -2.90 17.85 -14.06
CA TYR A 435 -1.83 18.75 -14.47
C TYR A 435 -2.36 20.06 -15.08
N ASP A 436 -3.50 20.55 -14.62
CA ASP A 436 -4.15 21.77 -15.11
C ASP A 436 -3.25 23.03 -15.00
N ALA A 437 -2.34 23.04 -14.02
CA ALA A 437 -1.39 24.14 -13.83
C ALA A 437 -0.34 24.26 -14.93
N ILE A 438 -0.05 23.17 -15.67
CA ILE A 438 1.01 23.13 -16.70
C ILE A 438 0.54 22.68 -18.07
N VAL A 439 -0.57 21.96 -18.19
CA VAL A 439 -1.09 21.46 -19.47
C VAL A 439 -2.29 22.29 -19.93
N ASP A 440 -2.03 23.21 -20.84
CA ASP A 440 -3.10 24.01 -21.50
C ASP A 440 -3.82 23.22 -22.58
N LYS A 441 -3.07 22.41 -23.35
CA LYS A 441 -3.58 21.58 -24.44
C LYS A 441 -3.02 20.16 -24.38
N CYS A 442 -3.85 19.19 -24.74
CA CYS A 442 -3.48 17.80 -24.79
C CYS A 442 -4.18 17.11 -25.98
N GLN A 443 -3.44 16.36 -26.78
CA GLN A 443 -3.98 15.46 -27.80
C GLN A 443 -3.42 14.07 -27.63
N VAL A 444 -4.23 13.06 -27.99
CA VAL A 444 -3.88 11.65 -27.86
C VAL A 444 -3.97 10.97 -29.20
N LYS A 445 -2.89 10.34 -29.63
CA LYS A 445 -2.82 9.51 -30.84
C LYS A 445 -2.59 8.06 -30.42
N ILE A 446 -3.42 7.15 -30.89
CA ILE A 446 -3.33 5.72 -30.65
C ILE A 446 -3.03 5.03 -31.96
N TYR A 447 -1.84 4.49 -32.08
CA TYR A 447 -1.37 3.78 -33.26
C TYR A 447 -1.63 2.29 -33.09
N THR A 448 -2.18 1.64 -34.12
CA THR A 448 -2.43 0.18 -34.16
C THR A 448 -1.93 -0.49 -35.45
N ILE A 449 -1.38 0.28 -36.38
CA ILE A 449 -0.70 -0.25 -37.57
C ILE A 449 0.65 -0.80 -37.12
N PRO A 450 0.96 -2.10 -37.28
CA PRO A 450 2.20 -2.71 -36.80
C PRO A 450 3.47 -1.99 -37.26
N GLU A 451 3.53 -1.63 -38.53
CA GLU A 451 4.71 -0.96 -39.13
C GLU A 451 4.94 0.43 -38.51
N ASP A 452 3.86 1.17 -38.25
CA ASP A 452 3.95 2.48 -37.59
C ASP A 452 4.36 2.33 -36.12
N CYS A 453 3.81 1.33 -35.42
CA CYS A 453 4.20 1.02 -34.04
C CYS A 453 5.69 0.67 -33.95
N THR A 454 6.19 -0.21 -34.83
CA THR A 454 7.61 -0.57 -34.89
C THR A 454 8.48 0.66 -35.12
N LYS A 455 8.14 1.46 -36.14
CA LYS A 455 8.91 2.66 -36.49
C LYS A 455 8.95 3.66 -35.34
N LEU A 456 7.79 4.02 -34.78
CA LEU A 456 7.70 5.02 -33.72
C LEU A 456 8.35 4.53 -32.43
N ARG A 457 8.21 3.24 -32.07
CA ARG A 457 8.88 2.67 -30.91
C ARG A 457 10.39 2.81 -31.01
N HIS A 458 11.00 2.41 -32.13
CA HIS A 458 12.46 2.40 -32.26
C HIS A 458 13.05 3.77 -32.59
N GLU A 459 12.44 4.55 -33.49
CA GLU A 459 13.02 5.82 -33.93
C GLU A 459 12.69 6.99 -33.00
N LEU A 460 11.59 6.92 -32.23
CA LEU A 460 11.13 8.03 -31.39
C LEU A 460 11.12 7.69 -29.90
N ALA A 461 10.39 6.64 -29.48
CA ALA A 461 10.13 6.38 -28.07
C ALA A 461 11.41 5.95 -27.33
N ILE A 462 12.11 4.91 -27.79
CA ILE A 462 13.36 4.42 -27.19
C ILE A 462 14.41 5.53 -27.15
N ALA A 463 14.60 6.25 -28.25
CA ALA A 463 15.56 7.36 -28.29
C ALA A 463 15.24 8.49 -27.29
N THR A 464 13.95 8.71 -27.00
CA THR A 464 13.51 9.66 -25.99
C THR A 464 13.79 9.13 -24.57
N PHE A 465 13.53 7.85 -24.32
CA PHE A 465 13.79 7.19 -23.04
C PHE A 465 15.28 7.17 -22.72
N ASP A 466 16.12 6.76 -23.68
CA ASP A 466 17.58 6.76 -23.51
C ASP A 466 18.13 8.14 -23.13
N LYS A 467 17.61 9.19 -23.78
CA LYS A 467 18.00 10.57 -23.48
C LYS A 467 17.58 10.99 -22.07
N ARG A 468 16.39 10.59 -21.61
CA ARG A 468 15.92 10.89 -20.25
C ARG A 468 16.74 10.14 -19.20
N ASP A 469 17.01 8.85 -19.44
CA ASP A 469 17.78 8.00 -18.53
C ASP A 469 19.22 8.49 -18.40
N ALA A 470 19.86 8.86 -19.50
CA ALA A 470 21.20 9.45 -19.47
C ALA A 470 21.29 10.73 -18.64
N ARG A 471 20.22 11.55 -18.62
CA ARG A 471 20.14 12.73 -17.76
C ARG A 471 20.10 12.36 -16.27
N LEU A 472 19.29 11.38 -15.88
CA LEU A 472 19.17 10.95 -14.49
C LEU A 472 20.47 10.28 -14.01
N GLU A 473 21.05 9.39 -14.82
CA GLU A 473 22.30 8.69 -14.50
C GLU A 473 23.53 9.62 -14.38
N SER A 474 23.49 10.75 -15.08
CA SER A 474 24.56 11.76 -14.99
C SER A 474 24.52 12.61 -13.72
N LEU A 475 23.40 12.57 -12.99
CA LEU A 475 23.23 13.35 -11.76
C LEU A 475 23.81 12.58 -10.55
N THR A 476 24.58 13.32 -9.73
CA THR A 476 25.08 12.85 -8.44
C THR A 476 24.70 13.85 -7.35
N ASP A 477 24.79 13.42 -6.11
CA ASP A 477 24.51 14.29 -4.97
C ASP A 477 25.40 15.55 -4.96
N GLU A 478 26.62 15.45 -5.52
CA GLU A 478 27.53 16.57 -5.69
C GLU A 478 27.19 17.51 -6.85
N SER A 479 26.47 17.00 -7.86
CA SER A 479 26.17 17.74 -9.10
C SER A 479 24.97 18.68 -9.00
N VAL A 480 24.24 18.64 -7.89
CA VAL A 480 23.04 19.45 -7.67
C VAL A 480 23.25 20.40 -6.48
N ASP A 481 22.63 21.58 -6.54
CA ASP A 481 22.74 22.59 -5.47
C ASP A 481 21.74 22.37 -4.34
N VAL A 482 20.65 21.64 -4.60
CA VAL A 482 19.57 21.41 -3.64
C VAL A 482 19.09 19.97 -3.66
N TYR A 483 18.56 19.51 -2.53
CA TYR A 483 17.74 18.33 -2.39
C TYR A 483 16.26 18.70 -2.29
N TYR A 484 15.38 17.72 -2.25
CA TYR A 484 13.94 17.94 -2.07
C TYR A 484 13.41 17.08 -0.92
N SER A 485 12.40 17.59 -0.22
CA SER A 485 11.60 16.72 0.65
C SER A 485 10.60 15.91 -0.16
N CYS A 486 10.06 14.86 0.45
CA CYS A 486 8.79 14.26 0.05
C CYS A 486 8.02 13.91 1.31
N ILE A 487 6.84 14.52 1.50
CA ILE A 487 5.99 14.33 2.66
C ILE A 487 4.62 13.71 2.32
N LEU A 488 4.47 13.10 1.15
CA LEU A 488 3.22 12.45 0.72
C LEU A 488 2.71 11.44 1.76
N CYS A 489 3.61 10.70 2.39
CA CYS A 489 3.25 9.68 3.38
C CYS A 489 2.78 10.24 4.73
N GLN A 490 2.83 11.55 4.97
CA GLN A 490 2.43 12.14 6.27
C GLN A 490 0.94 12.02 6.56
N ALA A 491 0.11 11.70 5.58
CA ALA A 491 -1.29 11.38 5.83
C ALA A 491 -1.43 10.19 6.82
N PHE A 492 -0.51 9.22 6.78
CA PHE A 492 -0.49 8.04 7.67
C PHE A 492 0.66 8.05 8.67
N SER A 493 1.84 8.53 8.28
CA SER A 493 3.03 8.62 9.13
C SER A 493 3.40 10.09 9.31
N PRO A 494 2.75 10.83 10.23
CA PRO A 494 2.82 12.29 10.35
C PRO A 494 4.23 12.83 10.55
N SER A 495 5.12 12.06 11.15
CA SER A 495 6.51 12.45 11.43
C SER A 495 7.50 12.08 10.34
N HIS A 496 7.07 11.32 9.31
CA HIS A 496 7.99 10.87 8.26
C HIS A 496 8.25 11.96 7.23
N VAL A 497 9.54 12.15 6.90
CA VAL A 497 10.01 13.03 5.83
C VAL A 497 11.07 12.30 5.02
N CYS A 498 10.84 12.04 3.74
CA CYS A 498 11.91 11.63 2.83
C CYS A 498 12.76 12.84 2.44
N VAL A 499 14.07 12.69 2.40
CA VAL A 499 15.00 13.57 1.69
C VAL A 499 15.37 12.89 0.38
N VAL A 500 14.98 13.49 -0.73
CA VAL A 500 15.17 12.95 -2.08
C VAL A 500 16.39 13.62 -2.71
N THR A 501 17.37 12.81 -3.05
CA THR A 501 18.60 13.24 -3.74
C THR A 501 18.73 12.52 -5.08
N PRO A 502 19.65 12.92 -5.98
CA PRO A 502 19.90 12.18 -7.21
C PRO A 502 20.21 10.70 -7.00
N GLU A 503 20.98 10.37 -5.95
CA GLU A 503 21.41 9.00 -5.65
C GLU A 503 20.47 8.27 -4.68
N ARG A 504 19.62 8.99 -3.96
CA ARG A 504 18.65 8.44 -3.02
C ARG A 504 17.23 8.92 -3.36
N LEU A 505 16.49 8.07 -4.04
CA LEU A 505 15.09 8.30 -4.36
C LEU A 505 14.23 8.27 -3.08
N GLY A 506 12.99 8.69 -3.20
CA GLY A 506 11.98 8.39 -2.17
C GLY A 506 11.99 6.90 -1.81
N LEU A 507 11.78 6.56 -0.55
CA LEU A 507 11.92 5.18 -0.05
C LEU A 507 10.95 4.19 -0.74
N CYS A 508 9.83 4.69 -1.25
CA CYS A 508 8.84 3.92 -2.03
C CYS A 508 9.30 3.56 -3.45
N GLY A 509 10.42 4.13 -3.93
CA GLY A 509 10.92 3.99 -5.31
C GLY A 509 10.21 4.85 -6.35
N ALA A 510 9.13 5.55 -5.99
CA ALA A 510 8.27 6.25 -6.94
C ALA A 510 8.66 7.71 -7.21
N VAL A 511 9.49 8.32 -6.35
CA VAL A 511 9.84 9.74 -6.47
C VAL A 511 11.35 9.89 -6.64
N SER A 512 11.79 10.22 -7.85
CA SER A 512 13.18 10.58 -8.15
C SER A 512 13.45 12.07 -7.84
N TRP A 513 14.71 12.50 -7.88
CA TRP A 513 15.07 13.89 -7.72
C TRP A 513 14.44 14.80 -8.80
N LEU A 514 14.38 14.31 -10.07
CA LEU A 514 13.73 15.05 -11.15
C LEU A 514 12.22 15.15 -10.94
N ASP A 515 11.59 14.11 -10.40
CA ASP A 515 10.17 14.12 -10.05
C ASP A 515 9.86 15.11 -8.92
N ALA A 516 10.70 15.11 -7.89
CA ALA A 516 10.56 16.03 -6.76
C ALA A 516 10.78 17.49 -7.22
N LYS A 517 11.73 17.72 -8.12
CA LYS A 517 11.96 19.02 -8.76
C LYS A 517 10.72 19.47 -9.53
N ALA A 518 10.20 18.63 -10.43
CA ALA A 518 9.01 18.94 -11.21
C ALA A 518 7.78 19.20 -10.32
N THR A 519 7.60 18.38 -9.28
CA THR A 519 6.51 18.57 -8.29
C THR A 519 6.64 19.88 -7.53
N ASN A 520 7.85 20.28 -7.13
CA ASN A 520 8.10 21.56 -6.47
C ASN A 520 7.82 22.75 -7.40
N GLU A 521 8.16 22.65 -8.67
CA GLU A 521 7.88 23.69 -9.66
C GLU A 521 6.37 23.91 -9.87
N LEU A 522 5.57 22.84 -9.73
CA LEU A 522 4.10 22.91 -9.77
C LEU A 522 3.53 23.54 -8.51
N ASP A 523 3.99 23.07 -7.34
CA ASP A 523 3.55 23.56 -6.02
C ASP A 523 4.76 23.68 -5.07
N PRO A 524 5.36 24.87 -4.95
CA PRO A 524 6.50 25.08 -4.06
C PRO A 524 6.20 24.87 -2.57
N ASN A 525 4.93 24.90 -2.18
CA ASN A 525 4.47 24.64 -0.82
C ASN A 525 3.90 23.22 -0.65
N GLY A 526 3.93 22.44 -1.70
CA GLY A 526 3.44 21.08 -1.75
C GLY A 526 4.33 20.06 -1.06
N PRO A 527 4.17 18.78 -1.40
CA PRO A 527 4.88 17.72 -0.71
C PRO A 527 6.39 17.69 -0.97
N CYS A 528 6.86 18.25 -2.09
CA CYS A 528 8.28 18.30 -2.45
C CYS A 528 8.82 19.72 -2.33
N GLN A 529 9.39 20.06 -1.18
CA GLN A 529 9.97 21.38 -0.92
C GLN A 529 11.49 21.35 -1.07
N ILE A 530 12.07 22.47 -1.50
CA ILE A 530 13.53 22.62 -1.64
C ILE A 530 14.20 22.52 -0.28
N ILE A 531 15.29 21.75 -0.23
CA ILE A 531 16.20 21.63 0.90
C ILE A 531 17.60 22.04 0.42
N THR A 532 18.16 23.11 0.96
CA THR A 532 19.55 23.48 0.72
C THR A 532 20.51 22.50 1.39
N LYS A 533 21.77 22.46 0.95
CA LYS A 533 22.80 21.58 1.49
C LYS A 533 24.14 22.30 1.69
N GLU A 534 24.08 23.59 1.95
CA GLU A 534 25.26 24.46 2.04
C GLU A 534 26.05 24.22 3.34
N ARG A 535 25.35 23.93 4.45
CA ARG A 535 25.96 23.79 5.78
C ARG A 535 26.22 22.32 6.09
N VAL A 536 27.39 21.86 5.67
CA VAL A 536 27.86 20.49 5.88
C VAL A 536 28.31 20.28 7.33
N ILE A 537 27.80 19.27 8.01
CA ILE A 537 28.27 18.84 9.34
C ILE A 537 29.31 17.73 9.18
N ASP A 538 28.98 16.66 8.45
CA ASP A 538 29.88 15.54 8.17
C ASP A 538 29.56 14.94 6.78
N GLU A 539 30.52 15.04 5.86
CA GLU A 539 30.39 14.49 4.50
C GLU A 539 30.39 12.95 4.47
N ARG A 540 30.99 12.30 5.47
CA ARG A 540 31.07 10.83 5.54
C ARG A 540 29.69 10.24 5.80
N THR A 541 28.96 10.80 6.77
CA THR A 541 27.62 10.36 7.14
C THR A 541 26.53 11.00 6.29
N GLY A 542 26.86 12.04 5.53
CA GLY A 542 25.87 12.84 4.80
C GLY A 542 24.99 13.64 5.75
N ALA A 543 25.58 14.23 6.78
CA ALA A 543 24.92 15.10 7.73
C ALA A 543 25.03 16.57 7.29
N TYR A 544 23.89 17.24 7.20
CA TYR A 544 23.77 18.65 6.82
C TYR A 544 22.85 19.38 7.79
N GLU A 545 23.24 20.59 8.23
CA GLU A 545 22.41 21.39 9.12
C GLU A 545 21.11 21.80 8.44
N ASP A 546 21.18 22.19 7.15
CA ASP A 546 19.99 22.56 6.37
C ASP A 546 18.98 21.40 6.22
N VAL A 547 19.48 20.17 6.03
CA VAL A 547 18.65 18.96 5.96
C VAL A 547 17.98 18.73 7.32
N ASN A 548 18.72 18.84 8.42
CA ASN A 548 18.19 18.65 9.76
C ASN A 548 17.11 19.69 10.10
N GLU A 549 17.33 20.96 9.77
CA GLU A 549 16.32 22.01 9.95
C GLU A 549 15.04 21.74 9.14
N ALA A 550 15.19 21.33 7.88
CA ALA A 550 14.06 20.99 7.02
C ALA A 550 13.28 19.78 7.54
N VAL A 551 13.99 18.71 7.92
CA VAL A 551 13.37 17.50 8.47
C VAL A 551 12.68 17.79 9.80
N LYS A 552 13.32 18.54 10.71
CA LYS A 552 12.73 18.95 11.99
C LYS A 552 11.45 19.76 11.78
N LYS A 553 11.49 20.71 10.86
CA LYS A 553 10.32 21.55 10.52
C LYS A 553 9.16 20.68 9.97
N LEU A 554 9.46 19.85 8.96
CA LEU A 554 8.45 19.07 8.24
C LEU A 554 7.93 17.89 9.04
N SER A 555 8.73 17.34 9.97
CA SER A 555 8.30 16.30 10.93
C SER A 555 7.58 16.87 12.15
N GLN A 556 7.34 18.17 12.19
CA GLN A 556 6.74 18.90 13.34
C GLN A 556 7.55 18.71 14.64
N GLY A 557 8.86 18.59 14.53
CA GLY A 557 9.77 18.45 15.65
C GLY A 557 9.96 17.01 16.16
N ALA A 558 9.33 16.02 15.51
CA ALA A 558 9.46 14.63 15.90
C ALA A 558 10.85 14.03 15.59
N VAL A 559 11.51 14.57 14.56
CA VAL A 559 12.86 14.14 14.14
C VAL A 559 13.78 15.36 14.14
N GLU A 560 14.87 15.30 14.88
CA GLU A 560 15.80 16.41 15.01
C GLU A 560 16.97 16.34 14.03
N GLN A 561 17.48 15.13 13.76
CA GLN A 561 18.64 14.90 12.93
C GLN A 561 18.44 13.68 12.04
N VAL A 562 18.98 13.72 10.83
CA VAL A 562 19.09 12.58 9.93
C VAL A 562 20.44 12.60 9.21
N THR A 563 20.95 11.43 8.91
CA THR A 563 22.09 11.24 8.02
C THR A 563 21.63 10.53 6.74
N LEU A 564 22.20 10.90 5.62
CA LEU A 564 21.80 10.34 4.32
C LEU A 564 22.56 9.07 3.97
N TYR A 565 23.75 8.84 4.56
CA TYR A 565 24.69 7.80 4.15
C TYR A 565 25.14 6.89 5.30
N SER A 566 24.45 6.92 6.45
CA SER A 566 24.72 6.05 7.59
C SER A 566 23.50 5.24 7.98
N ILE A 567 23.72 3.99 8.39
CA ILE A 567 22.70 3.14 9.01
C ILE A 567 22.76 3.19 10.55
N MET A 568 23.90 3.65 11.10
CA MET A 568 24.15 3.66 12.55
C MET A 568 23.86 5.03 13.18
N GLU A 569 24.26 6.11 12.50
CA GLU A 569 24.18 7.46 13.04
C GLU A 569 22.92 8.16 12.47
N ASP A 570 21.92 8.37 13.30
CA ASP A 570 20.65 9.05 12.96
C ASP A 570 20.08 8.65 11.58
N PRO A 571 19.82 7.34 11.34
CA PRO A 571 19.38 6.88 10.03
C PRO A 571 18.06 7.56 9.61
N MET A 572 17.85 7.67 8.31
CA MET A 572 16.62 8.25 7.76
C MET A 572 15.38 7.54 8.30
N THR A 573 14.38 8.30 8.69
CA THR A 573 13.08 7.76 9.13
C THR A 573 12.33 7.08 7.98
N SER A 574 11.36 6.26 8.33
CA SER A 574 10.53 5.54 7.37
C SER A 574 9.04 5.60 7.73
N CYS A 575 8.20 5.69 6.71
CA CYS A 575 6.75 5.49 6.86
C CYS A 575 6.37 4.01 6.97
N GLY A 576 7.27 3.08 6.63
CA GLY A 576 6.98 1.65 6.49
C GLY A 576 6.58 1.22 5.06
N CYS A 577 6.43 2.14 4.11
CA CYS A 577 6.08 1.88 2.70
C CYS A 577 7.31 1.86 1.78
N PHE A 578 8.47 1.46 2.27
CA PHE A 578 9.70 1.37 1.48
C PHE A 578 9.73 0.11 0.60
N GLU A 579 10.53 0.16 -0.46
CA GLU A 579 10.75 -1.01 -1.32
C GLU A 579 11.60 -2.08 -0.64
N CYS A 580 12.63 -1.65 0.08
CA CYS A 580 13.61 -2.52 0.73
C CYS A 580 13.90 -2.04 2.15
N ILE A 581 14.32 -2.97 2.99
CA ILE A 581 14.91 -2.69 4.28
C ILE A 581 16.25 -3.39 4.39
N CYS A 582 17.27 -2.69 4.90
CA CYS A 582 18.50 -3.30 5.33
C CYS A 582 18.58 -3.37 6.86
N GLY A 583 19.19 -4.45 7.36
CA GLY A 583 19.48 -4.68 8.76
C GLY A 583 20.90 -5.23 8.95
N ILE A 584 21.58 -4.83 10.02
CA ILE A 584 22.93 -5.30 10.33
C ILE A 584 22.88 -6.79 10.69
N GLU A 585 23.76 -7.57 10.05
CA GLU A 585 24.01 -8.96 10.38
C GLU A 585 25.38 -9.06 11.07
N PRO A 586 25.39 -9.22 12.41
CA PRO A 586 26.63 -9.08 13.19
C PRO A 586 27.69 -10.14 12.93
N PHE A 587 27.29 -11.39 12.62
CA PHE A 587 28.23 -12.51 12.47
C PHE A 587 29.11 -12.37 11.23
N SER A 588 28.60 -11.81 10.16
CA SER A 588 29.32 -11.56 8.92
C SER A 588 29.86 -10.13 8.80
N ASN A 589 29.65 -9.29 9.82
CA ASN A 589 30.05 -7.88 9.81
C ASN A 589 29.48 -7.13 8.60
N GLY A 590 28.26 -7.50 8.19
CA GLY A 590 27.60 -7.01 7.00
C GLY A 590 26.16 -6.58 7.23
N VAL A 591 25.44 -6.38 6.14
CA VAL A 591 24.01 -6.10 6.15
C VAL A 591 23.27 -7.07 5.25
N ILE A 592 22.10 -7.50 5.70
CA ILE A 592 21.12 -8.15 4.84
C ILE A 592 20.16 -7.09 4.28
N ILE A 593 19.65 -7.32 3.09
CA ILE A 593 18.60 -6.51 2.47
C ILE A 593 17.43 -7.43 2.13
N ALA A 594 16.22 -7.05 2.53
CA ALA A 594 14.99 -7.72 2.12
C ALA A 594 14.06 -6.73 1.41
N ASN A 595 13.41 -7.15 0.33
CA ASN A 595 12.39 -6.36 -0.36
C ASN A 595 10.99 -6.80 0.08
N ARG A 596 10.02 -5.91 -0.13
CA ARG A 596 8.64 -6.13 0.33
C ARG A 596 7.94 -7.31 -0.35
N GLU A 597 8.42 -7.75 -1.50
CA GLU A 597 7.92 -8.90 -2.24
C GLU A 597 8.43 -10.24 -1.64
N TYR A 598 9.49 -10.22 -0.85
CA TYR A 598 10.06 -11.41 -0.23
C TYR A 598 9.26 -11.83 1.01
N ALA A 599 8.69 -13.03 0.97
CA ALA A 599 7.87 -13.58 2.06
C ALA A 599 8.62 -14.56 2.97
N GLY A 600 9.88 -14.89 2.65
CA GLY A 600 10.68 -15.87 3.41
C GLY A 600 11.35 -15.29 4.65
N MET A 601 12.04 -16.18 5.38
CA MET A 601 12.87 -15.82 6.52
C MET A 601 14.24 -15.32 6.04
N THR A 602 14.74 -14.26 6.65
CA THR A 602 16.09 -13.76 6.39
C THR A 602 17.10 -14.40 7.35
N PRO A 603 18.41 -14.35 7.07
CA PRO A 603 19.44 -14.81 8.02
C PRO A 603 19.42 -14.14 9.39
N LEU A 604 18.75 -13.01 9.55
CA LEU A 604 18.50 -12.39 10.87
C LEU A 604 17.40 -13.11 11.69
N GLY A 605 16.77 -14.17 11.13
CA GLY A 605 15.64 -14.82 11.77
C GLY A 605 14.36 -13.96 11.79
N MET A 606 14.26 -13.00 10.89
CA MET A 606 13.14 -12.05 10.77
C MET A 606 12.60 -12.08 9.34
N THR A 607 11.29 -12.02 9.22
CA THR A 607 10.60 -11.77 7.95
C THR A 607 10.65 -10.28 7.56
N PHE A 608 10.32 -9.95 6.31
CA PHE A 608 10.23 -8.54 5.90
C PHE A 608 9.27 -7.71 6.79
N PRO A 609 8.06 -8.15 7.15
CA PRO A 609 7.19 -7.40 8.07
C PRO A 609 7.83 -7.11 9.43
N GLU A 610 8.55 -8.07 10.01
CA GLU A 610 9.25 -7.88 11.28
C GLU A 610 10.39 -6.88 11.17
N LEU A 611 11.23 -7.01 10.14
CA LEU A 611 12.27 -6.01 9.83
C LEU A 611 11.66 -4.62 9.64
N ALA A 612 10.58 -4.53 8.86
CA ALA A 612 9.91 -3.27 8.58
C ALA A 612 9.31 -2.62 9.84
N SER A 613 8.89 -3.41 10.83
CA SER A 613 8.40 -2.89 12.11
C SER A 613 9.48 -2.19 12.94
N MET A 614 10.77 -2.45 12.64
CA MET A 614 11.88 -1.81 13.35
C MET A 614 12.04 -0.31 13.02
N THR A 615 11.57 0.12 11.84
CA THR A 615 11.78 1.51 11.37
C THR A 615 10.51 2.21 10.88
N GLY A 616 9.35 1.55 10.96
CA GLY A 616 8.08 2.15 10.54
C GLY A 616 7.59 3.28 11.44
N GLY A 617 6.63 4.08 10.96
CA GLY A 617 6.00 5.13 11.74
C GLY A 617 6.86 6.37 12.02
N GLY A 618 7.92 6.57 11.27
CA GLY A 618 8.83 7.72 11.45
C GLY A 618 9.86 7.52 12.55
N VAL A 619 10.11 6.30 12.97
CA VAL A 619 11.12 5.96 14.00
C VAL A 619 12.51 5.84 13.37
N GLN A 620 13.53 6.29 14.10
CA GLN A 620 14.95 6.05 13.77
C GLN A 620 15.47 4.89 14.61
N THR A 621 15.96 3.85 13.98
CA THR A 621 16.50 2.68 14.66
C THR A 621 17.90 2.38 14.14
N PRO A 622 18.97 2.73 14.86
CA PRO A 622 20.34 2.39 14.47
C PRO A 622 20.47 0.90 14.14
N GLY A 623 21.11 0.61 13.02
CA GLY A 623 21.25 -0.75 12.52
C GLY A 623 20.16 -1.21 11.55
N PHE A 624 19.10 -0.41 11.34
CA PHE A 624 18.03 -0.69 10.38
C PHE A 624 17.71 0.56 9.54
N MET A 625 17.54 0.38 8.24
CA MET A 625 17.22 1.49 7.35
C MET A 625 16.32 1.04 6.19
N GLY A 626 15.14 1.66 6.06
CA GLY A 626 14.30 1.53 4.87
C GLY A 626 14.86 2.34 3.70
N HIS A 627 14.79 1.79 2.48
CA HIS A 627 15.30 2.47 1.28
C HIS A 627 14.63 1.97 0.00
N GLY A 628 14.82 2.68 -1.12
CA GLY A 628 14.43 2.23 -2.45
C GLY A 628 15.45 1.26 -3.07
N LYS A 629 15.02 0.42 -4.02
CA LYS A 629 15.91 -0.52 -4.75
C LYS A 629 17.08 0.20 -5.44
N HIS A 630 16.82 1.40 -5.96
CA HIS A 630 17.85 2.20 -6.64
C HIS A 630 19.07 2.52 -5.76
N PHE A 631 18.86 2.76 -4.45
CA PHE A 631 19.92 3.15 -3.53
C PHE A 631 20.94 2.02 -3.25
N ILE A 632 20.55 0.74 -3.41
CA ILE A 632 21.43 -0.42 -3.18
C ILE A 632 22.74 -0.34 -3.98
N ALA A 633 22.65 0.12 -5.23
CA ALA A 633 23.81 0.23 -6.12
C ALA A 633 24.46 1.63 -6.11
N SER A 634 24.08 2.52 -5.21
CA SER A 634 24.69 3.84 -5.07
C SER A 634 26.02 3.76 -4.34
N LYS A 635 26.99 4.56 -4.78
CA LYS A 635 28.24 4.79 -4.05
C LYS A 635 28.06 5.43 -2.68
N LYS A 636 26.85 5.93 -2.38
CA LYS A 636 26.47 6.52 -1.11
C LYS A 636 25.81 5.52 -0.16
N PHE A 637 25.44 4.33 -0.65
CA PHE A 637 24.82 3.31 0.19
C PHE A 637 25.72 2.96 1.37
N MET A 638 25.29 3.30 2.59
CA MET A 638 26.03 3.07 3.83
C MET A 638 27.50 3.51 3.77
N LYS A 639 27.79 4.62 3.08
CA LYS A 639 29.16 5.11 2.89
C LYS A 639 29.90 5.27 4.22
N ALA A 640 29.20 5.65 5.28
CA ALA A 640 29.79 5.84 6.61
C ALA A 640 30.35 4.54 7.22
N GLU A 641 29.75 3.40 6.91
CA GLU A 641 30.10 2.08 7.47
C GLU A 641 30.92 1.20 6.52
N GLY A 642 31.26 1.67 5.33
CA GLY A 642 32.08 0.93 4.35
C GLY A 642 31.39 0.65 3.02
N GLY A 643 30.19 1.15 2.81
CA GLY A 643 29.52 1.11 1.53
C GLY A 643 28.94 -0.25 1.13
N ILE A 644 28.82 -0.46 -0.19
CA ILE A 644 28.21 -1.67 -0.75
C ILE A 644 28.99 -2.96 -0.41
N GLU A 645 30.27 -2.88 -0.05
CA GLU A 645 31.07 -4.03 0.40
C GLU A 645 30.47 -4.71 1.65
N ARG A 646 29.56 -4.05 2.36
CA ARG A 646 28.84 -4.61 3.51
C ARG A 646 27.63 -5.46 3.13
N ILE A 647 27.19 -5.47 1.88
CA ILE A 647 25.99 -6.23 1.47
C ILE A 647 26.34 -7.73 1.40
N VAL A 648 25.88 -8.50 2.36
CA VAL A 648 26.19 -9.93 2.48
C VAL A 648 25.07 -10.86 2.03
N TRP A 649 23.82 -10.39 2.02
CA TRP A 649 22.68 -11.20 1.64
C TRP A 649 21.52 -10.35 1.10
N MET A 650 20.83 -10.87 0.10
CA MET A 650 19.52 -10.36 -0.37
C MET A 650 18.77 -11.45 -1.13
N PRO A 651 17.40 -11.39 -1.19
CA PRO A 651 16.61 -12.32 -1.98
C PRO A 651 17.11 -12.40 -3.42
N LYS A 652 17.06 -13.61 -4.00
CA LYS A 652 17.58 -13.86 -5.35
C LYS A 652 16.94 -12.97 -6.40
N GLU A 653 15.64 -12.75 -6.34
CA GLU A 653 14.93 -11.86 -7.28
C GLU A 653 15.46 -10.43 -7.20
N LEU A 654 15.64 -9.90 -5.99
CA LEU A 654 16.21 -8.57 -5.79
C LEU A 654 17.65 -8.52 -6.30
N LYS A 655 18.47 -9.53 -5.98
CA LYS A 655 19.86 -9.65 -6.42
C LYS A 655 19.97 -9.61 -7.94
N ASP A 656 19.14 -10.40 -8.63
CA ASP A 656 19.10 -10.44 -10.10
C ASP A 656 18.67 -9.07 -10.68
N THR A 657 17.73 -8.38 -10.05
CA THR A 657 17.24 -7.06 -10.48
C THR A 657 18.32 -5.97 -10.40
N VAL A 658 19.14 -5.97 -9.35
CA VAL A 658 20.15 -4.92 -9.13
C VAL A 658 21.54 -5.28 -9.65
N ALA A 659 21.74 -6.51 -10.14
CA ALA A 659 23.06 -7.11 -10.42
C ALA A 659 23.93 -6.24 -11.35
N GLU A 660 23.41 -5.79 -12.46
CA GLU A 660 24.19 -5.03 -13.44
C GLU A 660 24.77 -3.75 -12.84
N ARG A 661 23.93 -2.97 -12.17
CA ARG A 661 24.33 -1.69 -11.55
C ARG A 661 25.24 -1.92 -10.34
N LEU A 662 24.93 -2.91 -9.50
CA LEU A 662 25.71 -3.20 -8.31
C LEU A 662 27.10 -3.70 -8.66
N ASN A 663 27.23 -4.60 -9.65
CA ASN A 663 28.51 -5.07 -10.15
C ASN A 663 29.34 -3.94 -10.77
N LYS A 664 28.71 -3.04 -11.55
CA LYS A 664 29.38 -1.86 -12.09
C LYS A 664 29.93 -0.97 -10.95
N THR A 665 29.11 -0.67 -9.96
CA THR A 665 29.52 0.17 -8.82
C THR A 665 30.65 -0.49 -8.02
N ALA A 666 30.60 -1.80 -7.79
CA ALA A 666 31.65 -2.54 -7.08
C ALA A 666 32.97 -2.55 -7.85
N LEU A 667 32.92 -2.71 -9.17
CA LEU A 667 34.08 -2.61 -10.04
C LEU A 667 34.69 -1.20 -10.02
N ASP A 668 33.84 -0.17 -10.16
CA ASP A 668 34.28 1.24 -10.24
C ASP A 668 34.90 1.73 -8.92
N LEU A 669 34.36 1.32 -7.77
CA LEU A 669 34.82 1.80 -6.45
C LEU A 669 35.91 0.94 -5.84
N TYR A 670 35.86 -0.38 -5.99
CA TYR A 670 36.68 -1.32 -5.23
C TYR A 670 37.47 -2.28 -6.13
N GLY A 671 37.25 -2.25 -7.45
CA GLY A 671 37.91 -3.18 -8.39
C GLY A 671 37.38 -4.62 -8.28
N ILE A 672 36.23 -4.83 -7.70
CA ILE A 672 35.61 -6.15 -7.52
C ILE A 672 34.73 -6.49 -8.73
N GLU A 673 35.16 -7.53 -9.47
CA GLU A 673 34.34 -8.07 -10.57
C GLU A 673 33.27 -9.05 -10.04
N ASN A 674 32.08 -9.04 -10.64
CA ASN A 674 30.98 -9.95 -10.33
C ASN A 674 30.63 -10.01 -8.83
N PHE A 675 30.58 -8.86 -8.17
CA PHE A 675 30.36 -8.75 -6.73
C PHE A 675 29.09 -9.48 -6.26
N THR A 676 28.04 -9.53 -7.09
CA THR A 676 26.79 -10.24 -6.77
C THR A 676 26.97 -11.76 -6.60
N ASP A 677 28.04 -12.36 -7.17
CA ASP A 677 28.35 -13.79 -6.97
C ASP A 677 28.91 -14.08 -5.55
N MET A 678 29.28 -13.03 -4.83
CA MET A 678 29.77 -13.10 -3.45
C MET A 678 28.63 -12.87 -2.42
N ILE A 679 27.46 -12.40 -2.85
CA ILE A 679 26.31 -12.11 -1.99
C ILE A 679 25.43 -13.35 -1.88
N GLY A 680 25.07 -13.75 -0.64
CA GLY A 680 24.14 -14.84 -0.38
C GLY A 680 22.70 -14.51 -0.78
N ASP A 681 21.88 -15.54 -0.96
CA ASP A 681 20.44 -15.46 -1.15
C ASP A 681 19.73 -16.66 -0.49
N GLU A 682 18.42 -16.73 -0.54
CA GLU A 682 17.61 -17.78 0.10
C GLU A 682 17.89 -19.19 -0.45
N THR A 683 18.48 -19.33 -1.65
CA THR A 683 18.89 -20.63 -2.21
C THR A 683 20.24 -21.09 -1.67
N ILE A 684 20.99 -20.20 -1.02
CA ILE A 684 22.35 -20.41 -0.51
C ILE A 684 22.33 -20.51 1.02
N ALA A 685 21.69 -19.57 1.70
CA ALA A 685 21.70 -19.48 3.15
C ALA A 685 20.44 -18.80 3.69
N GLU A 686 19.75 -19.49 4.61
CA GLU A 686 18.63 -18.94 5.38
C GLU A 686 18.99 -18.66 6.85
N ASP A 687 20.20 -18.99 7.27
CA ASP A 687 20.70 -18.80 8.64
C ASP A 687 22.10 -18.16 8.65
N PRO A 688 22.49 -17.53 9.77
CA PRO A 688 23.78 -16.81 9.87
C PRO A 688 25.01 -17.70 9.70
N GLU A 689 24.99 -18.94 10.19
CA GLU A 689 26.13 -19.83 10.15
C GLU A 689 26.43 -20.30 8.72
N THR A 690 25.40 -20.70 7.99
CA THR A 690 25.49 -21.06 6.57
C THR A 690 25.95 -19.87 5.73
N LEU A 691 25.39 -18.68 6.01
CA LEU A 691 25.80 -17.45 5.34
C LEU A 691 27.29 -17.15 5.56
N LEU A 692 27.77 -17.19 6.82
CA LEU A 692 29.16 -16.93 7.14
C LEU A 692 30.11 -17.93 6.46
N GLY A 693 29.70 -19.20 6.37
CA GLY A 693 30.45 -20.24 5.63
C GLY A 693 30.60 -19.89 4.15
N PHE A 694 29.51 -19.52 3.48
CA PHE A 694 29.51 -19.09 2.09
C PHE A 694 30.37 -17.85 1.86
N LEU A 695 30.23 -16.81 2.69
CA LEU A 695 31.00 -15.57 2.57
C LEU A 695 32.50 -15.82 2.78
N THR A 696 32.87 -16.73 3.69
CA THR A 696 34.27 -17.13 3.93
C THR A 696 34.85 -17.84 2.71
N GLU A 697 34.06 -18.76 2.10
CA GLU A 697 34.48 -19.46 0.88
C GLU A 697 34.71 -18.50 -0.30
N LYS A 698 33.82 -17.52 -0.44
CA LYS A 698 33.92 -16.49 -1.47
C LYS A 698 34.95 -15.40 -1.20
N GLY A 699 35.50 -15.30 0.02
CA GLY A 699 36.39 -14.24 0.42
C GLY A 699 35.73 -12.86 0.41
N HIS A 700 34.46 -12.80 0.92
CA HIS A 700 33.68 -11.60 0.89
C HIS A 700 34.32 -10.43 1.64
N PRO A 701 34.38 -9.20 1.07
CA PRO A 701 35.14 -8.08 1.65
C PRO A 701 34.64 -7.67 3.03
N ALA A 702 33.35 -7.77 3.34
CA ALA A 702 32.80 -7.42 4.65
C ALA A 702 33.53 -8.06 5.84
N LEU A 703 34.05 -9.29 5.66
CA LEU A 703 34.77 -10.03 6.71
C LEU A 703 36.12 -9.39 7.08
N GLY A 704 36.70 -8.59 6.20
CA GLY A 704 37.96 -7.90 6.38
C GLY A 704 37.87 -6.43 6.82
N LEU A 705 36.66 -5.87 6.86
CA LEU A 705 36.43 -4.49 7.25
C LEU A 705 36.37 -4.35 8.78
N ASP A 706 36.59 -3.12 9.28
CA ASP A 706 36.44 -2.80 10.70
C ASP A 706 35.04 -3.17 11.20
N PRO A 707 34.88 -3.66 12.44
CA PRO A 707 33.58 -3.98 12.99
C PRO A 707 32.60 -2.77 12.96
N MET A 708 31.33 -3.00 12.56
CA MET A 708 30.29 -1.97 12.60
C MET A 708 29.73 -1.75 14.01
N MET A 709 29.84 -2.75 14.90
CA MET A 709 29.38 -2.71 16.29
C MET A 709 30.49 -3.14 17.24
#